data_c5ee3ae8bfcd0ea3b093ff901e256a23
#
_entry.id   c5ee3ae8bfcd0ea3b093ff901e256a23
#
_cell.length_a   1.000
_cell.length_b   1.000
_cell.length_c   1.000
_cell.angle_alpha   90.00
_cell.angle_beta   90.00
_cell.angle_gamma   90.00
#
_symmetry.space_group_name_H-M   'P 1'
#
loop_
_entity.id
_entity.type
_entity.pdbx_description
1 polymer ?
#
loop_
_entity_poly.entity_id
_entity_poly.type
_entity_poly.pdbx_seq_one_letter_code
_entity_poly.pdbx_strand_id
1 'polypeptide(L)'
;MNGPMSRPVPVTGEDLDAELASSVEPLSALGQFNRAGILAAADIHVARALGRLGRDDDELVGLAVALAVRAPRVGHVLVDLSTIRETAVAGSEEETDPANLPWPSLGLWLERVKGSPLIAVGDDGPADRPLRLVGSRLYLDRYWQDEQDVAVDLTARSSAGAPEIDEAVLAEGLVRLYPLDSSGLQRQAATTVLHRLLTVIAGGPGTGKTTTVARVLALVAEQAVETGRPFPTVALVAPTGKAAARMAEAVHDEARRLDIREAVRGWLLSLDASTVHRLLGRRPGTATRFRYEGHNQLPYDVVVVDETSMMSLPLMARLVDAVRKDARLVLIGDQEQLASVEAGAVLGDIVGPAATTGRPPPHVYPPIGRCITVLQANYRFSGPLAELALAVRSGNGDAVMAVLDAGRSAGRNALEGDSNARWLDIDVATAQSESLEPVRSAVLTAQQLVADAAQAGDAPAALDALGRLRLLCAHREGPTGAGTWNSQAEQWLAGVGEGPPLEGGWYLGRPVIVTENDYGLGLFNGDTGVVIAEEESGLRAAFRRGAGVVSVSPARLGAVETAFAMTVHRAQGSEFDEVVVLLPRASSRVLTRELLYTAVTRARRSVVLVGTEESVRSAVDRPVARASGLTARLWG
;
A
#
# COMPACT_ATOMS: atom_id res chain seq x y z
N MET A 1 -50.72 -30.71 -1.41
CA MET A 1 -50.46 -29.37 -1.96
C MET A 1 -49.28 -28.81 -1.20
N ASN A 2 -48.05 -29.00 -1.71
CA ASN A 2 -46.84 -28.44 -1.13
C ASN A 2 -46.50 -27.19 -1.94
N GLY A 3 -46.56 -26.02 -1.29
CA GLY A 3 -46.13 -24.77 -1.86
C GLY A 3 -44.58 -24.73 -1.99
N PRO A 4 -44.02 -23.96 -2.93
CA PRO A 4 -42.59 -23.91 -3.13
C PRO A 4 -41.93 -23.20 -1.96
N MET A 5 -40.93 -23.86 -1.34
CA MET A 5 -40.02 -23.26 -0.40
C MET A 5 -39.20 -22.18 -1.15
N SER A 6 -39.37 -20.93 -0.75
CA SER A 6 -38.51 -19.83 -1.20
C SER A 6 -37.08 -20.09 -0.75
N ARG A 7 -36.16 -20.12 -1.69
CA ARG A 7 -34.70 -20.13 -1.41
C ARG A 7 -34.35 -18.85 -0.65
N PRO A 8 -33.54 -18.91 0.41
CA PRO A 8 -33.03 -17.71 1.06
C PRO A 8 -32.17 -16.90 0.09
N VAL A 9 -32.45 -15.61 -0.01
CA VAL A 9 -31.62 -14.64 -0.74
C VAL A 9 -30.25 -14.62 -0.06
N PRO A 10 -29.11 -14.68 -0.79
CA PRO A 10 -27.80 -14.56 -0.17
C PRO A 10 -27.66 -13.17 0.46
N VAL A 11 -27.46 -13.13 1.78
CA VAL A 11 -27.18 -11.92 2.55
C VAL A 11 -25.84 -11.39 2.10
N THR A 12 -25.79 -10.17 1.57
CA THR A 12 -24.55 -9.49 1.19
C THR A 12 -23.75 -9.07 2.44
N GLY A 13 -22.43 -8.87 2.32
CA GLY A 13 -21.61 -8.43 3.46
C GLY A 13 -22.11 -7.11 4.07
N GLU A 14 -22.70 -6.21 3.28
CA GLU A 14 -23.32 -4.97 3.73
C GLU A 14 -24.60 -5.19 4.54
N ASP A 15 -25.41 -6.18 4.17
CA ASP A 15 -26.62 -6.57 4.93
C ASP A 15 -26.24 -7.17 6.30
N LEU A 16 -25.14 -7.92 6.37
CA LEU A 16 -24.61 -8.45 7.64
C LEU A 16 -24.07 -7.33 8.55
N ASP A 17 -23.38 -6.34 7.99
CA ASP A 17 -22.88 -5.19 8.74
C ASP A 17 -24.03 -4.29 9.21
N ALA A 18 -25.09 -4.11 8.42
CA ALA A 18 -26.29 -3.38 8.80
C ALA A 18 -27.12 -4.13 9.88
N GLU A 19 -27.25 -5.46 9.76
CA GLU A 19 -27.92 -6.30 10.78
C GLU A 19 -27.13 -6.35 12.09
N LEU A 20 -25.81 -6.44 12.04
CA LEU A 20 -24.91 -6.35 13.20
C LEU A 20 -24.91 -4.96 13.83
N ALA A 21 -25.05 -3.88 13.04
CA ALA A 21 -25.21 -2.52 13.53
C ALA A 21 -26.51 -2.32 14.30
N SER A 22 -27.62 -2.97 13.89
CA SER A 22 -28.94 -2.83 14.51
C SER A 22 -29.11 -3.58 15.83
N SER A 23 -28.15 -4.40 16.23
CA SER A 23 -28.24 -5.27 17.43
C SER A 23 -27.83 -4.62 18.76
N VAL A 24 -27.42 -3.34 18.76
CA VAL A 24 -26.99 -2.62 19.96
C VAL A 24 -28.12 -1.76 20.53
N GLU A 25 -28.38 -1.84 21.85
CA GLU A 25 -29.40 -1.04 22.53
C GLU A 25 -29.30 0.45 22.19
N PRO A 26 -30.31 1.05 21.54
CA PRO A 26 -30.19 2.42 20.99
C PRO A 26 -30.04 3.53 22.05
N LEU A 27 -30.49 3.28 23.29
CA LEU A 27 -30.52 4.27 24.36
C LEU A 27 -29.20 4.37 25.14
N SER A 28 -28.27 3.41 24.98
CA SER A 28 -26.95 3.50 25.63
C SER A 28 -26.06 4.56 24.95
N ALA A 29 -25.09 5.13 25.70
CA ALA A 29 -24.11 6.05 25.12
C ALA A 29 -23.39 5.41 23.93
N LEU A 30 -22.90 4.17 24.06
CA LEU A 30 -22.27 3.41 22.98
C LEU A 30 -23.18 3.18 21.77
N GLY A 31 -24.50 2.99 21.98
CA GLY A 31 -25.48 2.86 20.92
C GLY A 31 -25.64 4.14 20.08
N GLN A 32 -25.45 5.32 20.67
CA GLN A 32 -25.46 6.58 19.91
C GLN A 32 -24.26 6.70 18.97
N PHE A 33 -23.05 6.31 19.43
CA PHE A 33 -21.84 6.25 18.58
C PHE A 33 -21.93 5.18 17.49
N ASN A 34 -22.64 4.08 17.75
CA ASN A 34 -22.89 3.05 16.74
C ASN A 34 -23.82 3.55 15.63
N ARG A 35 -24.96 4.16 15.99
CA ARG A 35 -25.91 4.74 15.00
C ARG A 35 -25.26 5.84 14.16
N ALA A 36 -24.37 6.64 14.74
CA ALA A 36 -23.59 7.62 14.01
C ALA A 36 -22.50 6.99 13.13
N GLY A 37 -22.38 5.65 13.08
CA GLY A 37 -21.38 4.94 12.29
C GLY A 37 -19.94 5.14 12.75
N ILE A 38 -19.71 5.68 13.95
CA ILE A 38 -18.37 5.79 14.53
C ILE A 38 -17.88 4.44 15.04
N LEU A 39 -18.73 3.71 15.79
CA LEU A 39 -18.42 2.39 16.31
C LEU A 39 -19.19 1.32 15.54
N ALA A 40 -18.53 0.25 15.16
CA ALA A 40 -19.20 -0.97 14.72
C ALA A 40 -19.68 -1.78 15.92
N ALA A 41 -20.70 -2.65 15.72
CA ALA A 41 -21.19 -3.54 16.75
C ALA A 41 -20.05 -4.40 17.35
N ALA A 42 -19.12 -4.86 16.52
CA ALA A 42 -17.96 -5.62 16.96
C ALA A 42 -17.09 -4.84 17.98
N ASP A 43 -16.87 -3.53 17.76
CA ASP A 43 -16.09 -2.69 18.67
C ASP A 43 -16.73 -2.64 20.07
N ILE A 44 -18.07 -2.52 20.10
CA ILE A 44 -18.85 -2.47 21.34
C ILE A 44 -18.88 -3.83 22.04
N HIS A 45 -19.06 -4.92 21.29
CA HIS A 45 -19.08 -6.26 21.88
C HIS A 45 -17.73 -6.62 22.53
N VAL A 46 -16.62 -6.27 21.88
CA VAL A 46 -15.27 -6.46 22.46
C VAL A 46 -15.09 -5.59 23.71
N ALA A 47 -15.48 -4.31 23.66
CA ALA A 47 -15.40 -3.43 24.84
C ALA A 47 -16.22 -3.96 26.02
N ARG A 48 -17.46 -4.40 25.80
CA ARG A 48 -18.31 -5.03 26.83
C ARG A 48 -17.72 -6.34 27.36
N ALA A 49 -17.08 -7.15 26.50
CA ALA A 49 -16.43 -8.37 26.94
C ALA A 49 -15.25 -8.09 27.85
N LEU A 50 -14.40 -7.12 27.47
CA LEU A 50 -13.27 -6.66 28.30
C LEU A 50 -13.76 -6.06 29.64
N GLY A 51 -14.80 -5.23 29.63
CA GLY A 51 -15.41 -4.67 30.84
C GLY A 51 -15.84 -5.78 31.80
N ARG A 52 -16.58 -6.79 31.32
CA ARG A 52 -16.96 -7.95 32.18
C ARG A 52 -15.77 -8.71 32.73
N LEU A 53 -14.72 -8.96 31.93
CA LEU A 53 -13.50 -9.63 32.38
C LEU A 53 -12.73 -8.82 33.40
N GLY A 54 -12.65 -7.51 33.21
CA GLY A 54 -11.99 -6.58 34.13
C GLY A 54 -12.86 -6.15 35.33
N ARG A 55 -14.14 -6.54 35.33
CA ARG A 55 -15.14 -6.08 36.34
C ARG A 55 -15.23 -4.55 36.40
N ASP A 56 -15.28 -3.93 35.23
CA ASP A 56 -15.38 -2.48 35.07
C ASP A 56 -16.62 -2.18 34.20
N ASP A 57 -17.64 -1.61 34.80
CA ASP A 57 -18.92 -1.27 34.17
C ASP A 57 -19.03 0.24 33.88
N ASP A 58 -17.95 1.01 34.04
CA ASP A 58 -17.96 2.45 33.75
C ASP A 58 -18.16 2.71 32.22
N GLU A 59 -19.25 3.41 31.90
CA GLU A 59 -19.60 3.70 30.51
C GLU A 59 -18.54 4.54 29.78
N LEU A 60 -17.83 5.44 30.48
CA LEU A 60 -16.78 6.28 29.90
C LEU A 60 -15.54 5.44 29.57
N VAL A 61 -15.22 4.48 30.42
CA VAL A 61 -14.18 3.48 30.15
C VAL A 61 -14.60 2.62 28.97
N GLY A 62 -15.85 2.14 28.96
CA GLY A 62 -16.41 1.37 27.86
C GLY A 62 -16.31 2.06 26.50
N LEU A 63 -16.57 3.39 26.46
CA LEU A 63 -16.42 4.19 25.23
C LEU A 63 -14.95 4.27 24.80
N ALA A 64 -14.03 4.54 25.73
CA ALA A 64 -12.59 4.61 25.44
C ALA A 64 -12.06 3.28 24.89
N VAL A 65 -12.47 2.15 25.51
CA VAL A 65 -12.11 0.80 25.07
C VAL A 65 -12.66 0.51 23.66
N ALA A 66 -13.94 0.84 23.39
CA ALA A 66 -14.53 0.63 22.07
C ALA A 66 -13.80 1.43 20.97
N LEU A 67 -13.41 2.67 21.26
CA LEU A 67 -12.63 3.49 20.34
C LEU A 67 -11.20 2.95 20.12
N ALA A 68 -10.57 2.41 21.17
CA ALA A 68 -9.26 1.77 21.05
C ALA A 68 -9.34 0.46 20.22
N VAL A 69 -10.42 -0.31 20.36
CA VAL A 69 -10.68 -1.50 19.53
C VAL A 69 -10.95 -1.12 18.07
N ARG A 70 -11.68 -0.02 17.83
CA ARG A 70 -11.93 0.53 16.50
C ARG A 70 -10.63 0.97 15.80
N ALA A 71 -9.68 1.55 16.54
CA ALA A 71 -8.50 2.21 15.98
C ALA A 71 -7.76 1.36 14.92
N PRO A 72 -7.36 0.10 15.17
CA PRO A 72 -6.69 -0.73 14.16
C PRO A 72 -7.53 -1.03 12.92
N ARG A 73 -8.85 -1.17 13.07
CA ARG A 73 -9.77 -1.43 11.97
C ARG A 73 -9.85 -0.27 10.97
N VAL A 74 -9.60 0.95 11.43
CA VAL A 74 -9.54 2.16 10.58
C VAL A 74 -8.10 2.62 10.31
N GLY A 75 -7.12 1.76 10.59
CA GLY A 75 -5.72 1.95 10.27
C GLY A 75 -4.89 2.74 11.29
N HIS A 76 -5.48 3.15 12.43
CA HIS A 76 -4.75 3.82 13.51
C HIS A 76 -4.07 2.81 14.44
N VAL A 77 -2.95 3.19 15.05
CA VAL A 77 -2.26 2.41 16.09
C VAL A 77 -2.87 2.66 17.46
N LEU A 78 -3.36 3.87 17.69
CA LEU A 78 -3.90 4.38 18.93
C LEU A 78 -5.14 5.26 18.70
N VAL A 79 -5.83 5.61 19.78
CA VAL A 79 -6.80 6.70 19.81
C VAL A 79 -6.28 7.79 20.77
N ASP A 80 -6.24 9.04 20.30
CA ASP A 80 -5.95 10.17 21.17
C ASP A 80 -7.26 10.75 21.71
N LEU A 81 -7.51 10.57 23.00
CA LEU A 81 -8.75 11.00 23.66
C LEU A 81 -8.91 12.52 23.66
N SER A 82 -7.82 13.27 23.46
CA SER A 82 -7.89 14.73 23.42
C SER A 82 -8.40 15.28 22.09
N THR A 83 -8.21 14.55 20.99
CA THR A 83 -8.54 15.01 19.63
C THR A 83 -9.61 14.15 18.94
N ILE A 84 -9.99 13.01 19.53
CA ILE A 84 -10.91 12.05 18.89
C ILE A 84 -12.25 12.67 18.51
N ARG A 85 -12.76 13.63 19.30
CA ARG A 85 -14.00 14.36 19.00
C ARG A 85 -13.95 15.06 17.64
N GLU A 86 -12.79 15.61 17.28
CA GLU A 86 -12.58 16.37 16.04
C GLU A 86 -12.18 15.44 14.88
N THR A 87 -11.53 14.33 15.21
CA THR A 87 -10.97 13.41 14.20
C THR A 87 -11.85 12.18 13.94
N ALA A 88 -12.86 11.94 14.81
CA ALA A 88 -13.81 10.86 14.59
C ALA A 88 -14.68 11.17 13.37
N VAL A 89 -14.61 10.30 12.38
CA VAL A 89 -15.43 10.43 11.17
C VAL A 89 -16.52 9.37 11.21
N ALA A 90 -17.78 9.77 10.98
CA ALA A 90 -18.94 8.86 10.95
C ALA A 90 -18.90 7.90 9.73
N GLY A 91 -19.40 6.66 9.84
CA GLY A 91 -19.36 5.58 8.82
C GLY A 91 -20.55 5.57 7.88
N SER A 92 -21.65 6.21 8.25
CA SER A 92 -22.88 6.24 7.49
C SER A 92 -22.98 7.52 6.66
N GLU A 93 -23.67 7.45 5.52
CA GLU A 93 -24.08 8.62 4.72
C GLU A 93 -25.15 9.47 5.41
N GLU A 94 -25.63 9.06 6.59
CA GLU A 94 -26.56 9.82 7.41
C GLU A 94 -25.83 10.99 8.09
N GLU A 95 -26.40 12.19 7.98
CA GLU A 95 -25.88 13.51 8.37
C GLU A 95 -25.72 13.72 9.90
N THR A 96 -25.36 12.72 10.67
CA THR A 96 -25.08 12.93 12.09
C THR A 96 -23.68 13.51 12.25
N ASP A 97 -23.60 14.81 12.53
CA ASP A 97 -22.33 15.47 12.86
C ASP A 97 -21.71 14.82 14.11
N PRO A 98 -20.54 14.19 13.99
CA PRO A 98 -19.85 13.55 15.11
C PRO A 98 -19.64 14.48 16.31
N ALA A 99 -19.51 15.79 16.09
CA ALA A 99 -19.31 16.78 17.13
C ALA A 99 -20.50 16.89 18.12
N ASN A 100 -21.70 16.51 17.69
CA ASN A 100 -22.93 16.57 18.49
C ASN A 100 -23.19 15.33 19.35
N LEU A 101 -22.31 14.32 19.29
CA LEU A 101 -22.41 13.14 20.14
C LEU A 101 -22.03 13.46 21.61
N PRO A 102 -22.49 12.64 22.58
CA PRO A 102 -22.24 12.87 24.00
C PRO A 102 -20.80 12.54 24.40
N TRP A 103 -19.84 13.28 23.85
CA TRP A 103 -18.43 13.15 24.22
C TRP A 103 -18.20 13.58 25.66
N PRO A 104 -17.45 12.79 26.46
CA PRO A 104 -17.07 13.19 27.81
C PRO A 104 -16.16 14.42 27.81
N SER A 105 -16.15 15.20 28.89
CA SER A 105 -15.08 16.17 29.10
C SER A 105 -13.75 15.45 29.31
N LEU A 106 -12.68 15.94 28.68
CA LEU A 106 -11.38 15.26 28.66
C LEU A 106 -10.85 14.94 30.07
N GLY A 107 -10.96 15.90 31.02
CA GLY A 107 -10.46 15.70 32.36
C GLY A 107 -11.14 14.53 33.09
N LEU A 108 -12.48 14.51 33.10
CA LEU A 108 -13.26 13.43 33.66
C LEU A 108 -12.97 12.09 32.95
N TRP A 109 -12.88 12.12 31.64
CA TRP A 109 -12.64 10.91 30.86
C TRP A 109 -11.28 10.28 31.18
N LEU A 110 -10.21 11.08 31.18
CA LEU A 110 -8.87 10.62 31.57
C LEU A 110 -8.80 10.12 32.99
N GLU A 111 -9.51 10.75 33.94
CA GLU A 111 -9.60 10.29 35.34
C GLU A 111 -10.19 8.89 35.42
N ARG A 112 -11.35 8.66 34.76
CA ARG A 112 -12.02 7.35 34.74
C ARG A 112 -11.17 6.28 34.07
N VAL A 113 -10.60 6.59 32.88
CA VAL A 113 -9.74 5.67 32.14
C VAL A 113 -8.49 5.29 32.95
N LYS A 114 -7.83 6.24 33.62
CA LYS A 114 -6.67 5.96 34.49
C LYS A 114 -7.00 5.08 35.68
N GLY A 115 -8.21 5.17 36.23
CA GLY A 115 -8.68 4.37 37.38
C GLY A 115 -9.10 2.94 36.99
N SER A 116 -9.23 2.62 35.72
CA SER A 116 -9.71 1.33 35.27
C SER A 116 -8.70 0.19 35.45
N PRO A 117 -9.15 -0.98 35.96
CA PRO A 117 -8.29 -2.17 36.01
C PRO A 117 -7.89 -2.73 34.64
N LEU A 118 -8.50 -2.27 33.57
CA LEU A 118 -8.17 -2.67 32.19
C LEU A 118 -6.96 -1.92 31.63
N ILE A 119 -6.56 -0.83 32.25
CA ILE A 119 -5.62 0.15 31.70
C ILE A 119 -4.28 0.11 32.44
N ALA A 120 -3.19 -0.09 31.74
CA ALA A 120 -1.84 0.22 32.17
C ALA A 120 -1.56 1.70 31.92
N VAL A 121 -1.10 2.44 32.94
CA VAL A 121 -0.82 3.88 32.81
C VAL A 121 0.69 4.11 32.70
N GLY A 122 1.09 4.85 31.64
CA GLY A 122 2.50 5.15 31.36
C GLY A 122 3.24 4.01 30.65
N ASP A 123 4.49 4.27 30.29
CA ASP A 123 5.35 3.29 29.64
C ASP A 123 5.75 2.15 30.58
N ASP A 124 5.88 2.42 31.89
CA ASP A 124 6.25 1.45 32.91
C ASP A 124 5.04 0.75 33.56
N GLY A 125 3.83 0.96 33.04
CA GLY A 125 2.62 0.33 33.59
C GLY A 125 2.64 -1.20 33.46
N PRO A 126 1.78 -1.93 34.24
CA PRO A 126 1.77 -3.38 34.27
C PRO A 126 1.53 -3.99 32.86
N ALA A 127 2.24 -5.06 32.56
CA ALA A 127 2.18 -5.72 31.24
C ALA A 127 0.98 -6.68 31.08
N ASP A 128 0.21 -6.92 32.15
CA ASP A 128 -0.94 -7.84 32.15
C ASP A 128 -2.28 -7.16 31.81
N ARG A 129 -2.25 -5.89 31.40
CA ARG A 129 -3.44 -5.11 31.06
C ARG A 129 -3.66 -5.09 29.55
N PRO A 130 -4.92 -5.22 29.09
CA PRO A 130 -5.22 -5.26 27.64
C PRO A 130 -5.04 -3.92 26.92
N LEU A 131 -5.06 -2.80 27.66
CA LEU A 131 -4.90 -1.46 27.11
C LEU A 131 -3.80 -0.68 27.85
N ARG A 132 -3.25 0.33 27.18
CA ARG A 132 -2.22 1.22 27.71
C ARG A 132 -2.52 2.68 27.40
N LEU A 133 -2.45 3.52 28.42
CA LEU A 133 -2.64 4.96 28.33
C LEU A 133 -1.32 5.70 28.56
N VAL A 134 -0.84 6.43 27.54
CA VAL A 134 0.35 7.28 27.62
C VAL A 134 -0.07 8.72 27.31
N GLY A 135 -0.11 9.57 28.34
CA GLY A 135 -0.70 10.92 28.22
C GLY A 135 -2.21 10.85 27.97
N SER A 136 -2.67 11.31 26.81
CA SER A 136 -4.04 11.18 26.30
C SER A 136 -4.21 10.06 25.27
N ARG A 137 -3.13 9.36 24.92
CA ARG A 137 -3.08 8.34 23.86
C ARG A 137 -3.40 6.96 24.45
N LEU A 138 -4.50 6.36 24.01
CA LEU A 138 -4.94 5.04 24.43
C LEU A 138 -4.68 4.02 23.32
N TYR A 139 -3.96 2.97 23.66
CA TYR A 139 -3.60 1.86 22.78
C TYR A 139 -4.29 0.56 23.22
N LEU A 140 -4.51 -0.37 22.33
CA LEU A 140 -4.47 -1.78 22.68
C LEU A 140 -3.00 -2.11 23.00
N ASP A 141 -2.71 -2.72 24.16
CA ASP A 141 -1.34 -2.88 24.68
C ASP A 141 -0.39 -3.57 23.69
N ARG A 142 -0.87 -4.54 22.94
CA ARG A 142 -0.12 -5.24 21.91
C ARG A 142 0.42 -4.29 20.82
N TYR A 143 -0.33 -3.25 20.39
CA TYR A 143 0.14 -2.28 19.41
C TYR A 143 1.13 -1.28 19.99
N TRP A 144 0.98 -0.96 21.27
CA TRP A 144 1.98 -0.18 22.01
C TRP A 144 3.31 -0.95 22.10
N GLN A 145 3.27 -2.26 22.38
CA GLN A 145 4.46 -3.12 22.41
C GLN A 145 5.12 -3.21 21.03
N ASP A 146 4.34 -3.49 19.97
CA ASP A 146 4.85 -3.52 18.60
C ASP A 146 5.54 -2.19 18.22
N GLU A 147 4.99 -1.04 18.64
CA GLU A 147 5.56 0.29 18.41
C GLU A 147 6.86 0.50 19.19
N GLN A 148 6.90 0.08 20.45
CA GLN A 148 8.11 0.10 21.27
C GLN A 148 9.22 -0.76 20.67
N ASP A 149 8.93 -1.99 20.30
CA ASP A 149 9.90 -2.92 19.74
C ASP A 149 10.54 -2.35 18.46
N VAL A 150 9.71 -1.79 17.56
CA VAL A 150 10.19 -1.12 16.35
C VAL A 150 11.07 0.08 16.69
N ALA A 151 10.63 0.95 17.59
CA ALA A 151 11.39 2.15 17.95
C ALA A 151 12.74 1.82 18.58
N VAL A 152 12.77 0.88 19.51
CA VAL A 152 13.99 0.43 20.22
C VAL A 152 14.98 -0.20 19.23
N ASP A 153 14.52 -1.11 18.35
CA ASP A 153 15.39 -1.76 17.38
C ASP A 153 15.99 -0.76 16.36
N LEU A 154 15.14 0.08 15.75
CA LEU A 154 15.61 1.06 14.76
C LEU A 154 16.56 2.10 15.37
N THR A 155 16.29 2.55 16.60
CA THR A 155 17.19 3.46 17.33
C THR A 155 18.54 2.80 17.62
N ALA A 156 18.54 1.55 18.09
CA ALA A 156 19.76 0.80 18.34
C ALA A 156 20.60 0.63 17.08
N ARG A 157 19.98 0.21 15.95
CA ARG A 157 20.68 0.07 14.65
C ARG A 157 21.19 1.39 14.10
N SER A 158 20.44 2.48 14.27
CA SER A 158 20.84 3.81 13.81
C SER A 158 22.07 4.35 14.53
N SER A 159 22.27 3.92 15.78
CA SER A 159 23.39 4.33 16.64
C SER A 159 24.59 3.37 16.56
N ALA A 160 24.38 2.15 16.08
CA ALA A 160 25.44 1.14 15.97
C ALA A 160 26.41 1.47 14.84
N GLY A 161 27.70 1.15 15.06
CA GLY A 161 28.71 1.17 14.00
C GLY A 161 28.50 0.01 13.03
N ALA A 162 28.73 0.27 11.74
CA ALA A 162 28.78 -0.80 10.74
C ALA A 162 30.10 -1.59 10.84
N PRO A 163 30.15 -2.80 10.25
CA PRO A 163 31.41 -3.52 10.05
C PRO A 163 32.44 -2.66 9.31
N GLU A 164 33.70 -2.94 9.58
CA GLU A 164 34.81 -2.29 8.84
C GLU A 164 34.63 -2.50 7.33
N ILE A 165 34.84 -1.42 6.59
CA ILE A 165 34.80 -1.38 5.13
C ILE A 165 36.16 -0.85 4.59
N ASP A 166 36.51 -1.26 3.38
CA ASP A 166 37.60 -0.68 2.64
C ASP A 166 37.11 0.59 1.94
N GLU A 167 37.56 1.75 2.42
CA GLU A 167 37.15 3.05 1.90
C GLU A 167 37.65 3.30 0.47
N ALA A 168 38.78 2.70 0.07
CA ALA A 168 39.30 2.84 -1.28
C ALA A 168 38.41 2.08 -2.29
N VAL A 169 38.02 0.85 -1.95
CA VAL A 169 37.10 0.04 -2.73
C VAL A 169 35.74 0.73 -2.85
N LEU A 170 35.23 1.31 -1.74
CA LEU A 170 33.98 2.07 -1.77
C LEU A 170 34.09 3.29 -2.68
N ALA A 171 35.14 4.08 -2.57
CA ALA A 171 35.33 5.30 -3.36
C ALA A 171 35.43 4.99 -4.87
N GLU A 172 36.16 3.96 -5.27
CA GLU A 172 36.27 3.50 -6.65
C GLU A 172 34.91 3.00 -7.19
N GLY A 173 34.22 2.15 -6.43
CA GLY A 173 32.93 1.63 -6.79
C GLY A 173 31.86 2.73 -6.92
N LEU A 174 31.87 3.74 -6.04
CA LEU A 174 30.96 4.88 -6.13
C LEU A 174 31.18 5.73 -7.39
N VAL A 175 32.44 5.95 -7.80
CA VAL A 175 32.76 6.67 -9.05
C VAL A 175 32.24 5.89 -10.26
N ARG A 176 32.45 4.60 -10.29
CA ARG A 176 32.10 3.70 -11.40
C ARG A 176 30.59 3.47 -11.52
N LEU A 177 29.89 3.24 -10.40
CA LEU A 177 28.47 2.85 -10.42
C LEU A 177 27.51 4.04 -10.33
N TYR A 178 27.98 5.22 -9.91
CA TYR A 178 27.14 6.41 -9.77
C TYR A 178 27.78 7.60 -10.51
N PRO A 179 27.47 7.81 -11.80
CA PRO A 179 27.96 8.95 -12.59
C PRO A 179 27.61 10.29 -11.92
N LEU A 180 28.53 11.27 -12.00
CA LEU A 180 28.51 12.50 -11.19
C LEU A 180 27.31 13.43 -11.41
N ASP A 181 26.67 13.38 -12.59
CA ASP A 181 25.75 14.43 -13.00
C ASP A 181 24.30 14.31 -12.50
N SER A 182 23.88 13.17 -11.93
CA SER A 182 22.48 12.95 -11.56
C SER A 182 22.21 12.12 -10.29
N SER A 183 23.26 11.62 -9.62
CA SER A 183 23.12 10.54 -8.63
C SER A 183 23.56 10.89 -7.19
N GLY A 184 23.64 12.18 -6.84
CA GLY A 184 24.17 12.60 -5.53
C GLY A 184 23.47 11.96 -4.32
N LEU A 185 22.14 11.94 -4.30
CA LEU A 185 21.37 11.33 -3.23
C LEU A 185 21.42 9.79 -3.27
N GLN A 186 21.44 9.19 -4.47
CA GLN A 186 21.60 7.73 -4.60
C GLN A 186 22.99 7.29 -4.11
N ARG A 187 24.04 8.06 -4.45
CA ARG A 187 25.39 7.85 -3.95
C ARG A 187 25.46 7.97 -2.43
N GLN A 188 24.78 8.97 -1.86
CA GLN A 188 24.65 9.12 -0.41
C GLN A 188 23.96 7.91 0.23
N ALA A 189 22.85 7.44 -0.35
CA ALA A 189 22.14 6.25 0.13
C ALA A 189 23.08 5.02 0.13
N ALA A 190 23.82 4.81 -0.96
CA ALA A 190 24.80 3.72 -1.07
C ALA A 190 25.87 3.81 0.02
N THR A 191 26.46 4.98 0.21
CA THR A 191 27.44 5.23 1.27
C THR A 191 26.84 4.91 2.66
N THR A 192 25.59 5.30 2.89
CA THR A 192 24.90 5.04 4.17
C THR A 192 24.73 3.54 4.42
N VAL A 193 24.36 2.74 3.40
CA VAL A 193 24.22 1.28 3.56
C VAL A 193 25.53 0.61 3.94
N LEU A 194 26.66 1.07 3.39
CA LEU A 194 27.97 0.50 3.72
C LEU A 194 28.37 0.82 5.17
N HIS A 195 28.11 2.05 5.64
CA HIS A 195 28.56 2.54 6.95
C HIS A 195 27.57 2.33 8.10
N ARG A 196 26.35 1.81 7.86
CA ARG A 196 25.31 1.70 8.89
C ARG A 196 24.55 0.39 8.84
N LEU A 197 24.03 -0.03 9.99
CA LEU A 197 23.16 -1.21 10.11
C LEU A 197 21.70 -0.90 9.78
N LEU A 198 21.30 0.37 9.75
CA LEU A 198 20.00 0.82 9.28
C LEU A 198 20.18 1.81 8.14
N THR A 199 19.45 1.63 7.05
CA THR A 199 19.32 2.64 5.99
C THR A 199 17.88 2.69 5.49
N VAL A 200 17.35 3.89 5.35
CA VAL A 200 16.02 4.14 4.78
C VAL A 200 16.18 4.94 3.49
N ILE A 201 15.72 4.38 2.38
CA ILE A 201 15.73 5.00 1.06
C ILE A 201 14.29 5.33 0.69
N ALA A 202 13.90 6.56 0.96
CA ALA A 202 12.56 7.04 0.67
C ALA A 202 12.53 7.81 -0.66
N GLY A 203 11.38 7.87 -1.31
CA GLY A 203 11.21 8.68 -2.53
C GLY A 203 10.07 8.21 -3.41
N GLY A 204 9.59 9.09 -4.27
CA GLY A 204 8.49 8.82 -5.18
C GLY A 204 8.80 7.75 -6.24
N PRO A 205 7.80 7.33 -7.01
CA PRO A 205 8.00 6.42 -8.13
C PRO A 205 8.94 7.06 -9.16
N GLY A 206 9.79 6.24 -9.79
CA GLY A 206 10.72 6.71 -10.81
C GLY A 206 11.98 7.43 -10.28
N THR A 207 12.20 7.47 -8.97
CA THR A 207 13.42 8.08 -8.39
C THR A 207 14.65 7.17 -8.40
N GLY A 208 14.52 5.96 -8.96
CA GLY A 208 15.63 5.02 -9.09
C GLY A 208 15.91 4.21 -7.82
N LYS A 209 14.94 4.04 -6.92
CA LYS A 209 15.09 3.24 -5.70
C LYS A 209 15.62 1.84 -5.96
N THR A 210 14.98 1.09 -6.85
CA THR A 210 15.35 -0.31 -7.14
C THR A 210 16.70 -0.41 -7.87
N THR A 211 17.00 0.53 -8.77
CA THR A 211 18.33 0.66 -9.38
C THR A 211 19.42 0.88 -8.32
N THR A 212 19.13 1.73 -7.32
CA THR A 212 20.02 1.98 -6.18
C THR A 212 20.29 0.69 -5.40
N VAL A 213 19.30 -0.19 -5.21
CA VAL A 213 19.46 -1.49 -4.53
C VAL A 213 20.53 -2.36 -5.21
N ALA A 214 20.41 -2.58 -6.51
CA ALA A 214 21.34 -3.42 -7.26
C ALA A 214 22.79 -2.90 -7.16
N ARG A 215 22.98 -1.58 -7.28
CA ARG A 215 24.29 -0.93 -7.15
C ARG A 215 24.84 -1.03 -5.74
N VAL A 216 24.00 -0.83 -4.72
CA VAL A 216 24.40 -1.00 -3.32
C VAL A 216 24.84 -2.43 -3.04
N LEU A 217 24.08 -3.42 -3.50
CA LEU A 217 24.43 -4.83 -3.34
C LEU A 217 25.74 -5.19 -4.07
N ALA A 218 25.96 -4.61 -5.25
CA ALA A 218 27.24 -4.75 -5.95
C ALA A 218 28.42 -4.23 -5.09
N LEU A 219 28.28 -3.02 -4.50
CA LEU A 219 29.31 -2.46 -3.62
C LEU A 219 29.55 -3.32 -2.37
N VAL A 220 28.49 -3.85 -1.74
CA VAL A 220 28.62 -4.75 -0.58
C VAL A 220 29.34 -6.05 -0.97
N ALA A 221 29.05 -6.59 -2.15
CA ALA A 221 29.73 -7.78 -2.67
C ALA A 221 31.20 -7.53 -3.00
N GLU A 222 31.53 -6.37 -3.57
CA GLU A 222 32.91 -5.98 -3.87
C GLU A 222 33.77 -5.84 -2.59
N GLN A 223 33.20 -5.32 -1.51
CA GLN A 223 33.87 -5.32 -0.20
C GLN A 223 34.25 -6.73 0.26
N ALA A 224 33.36 -7.71 0.05
CA ALA A 224 33.65 -9.10 0.40
C ALA A 224 34.77 -9.69 -0.46
N VAL A 225 34.76 -9.43 -1.78
CA VAL A 225 35.80 -9.90 -2.71
C VAL A 225 37.18 -9.36 -2.32
N GLU A 226 37.30 -8.06 -2.08
CA GLU A 226 38.61 -7.41 -1.74
C GLU A 226 39.13 -7.89 -0.38
N THR A 227 38.26 -8.17 0.57
CA THR A 227 38.68 -8.69 1.88
C THR A 227 38.81 -10.20 1.92
N GLY A 228 38.65 -10.91 0.79
CA GLY A 228 38.72 -12.38 0.70
C GLY A 228 37.63 -13.10 1.52
N ARG A 229 36.51 -12.41 1.84
CA ARG A 229 35.36 -12.97 2.56
C ARG A 229 34.36 -13.60 1.58
N PRO A 230 33.55 -14.56 2.01
CA PRO A 230 32.45 -15.05 1.19
C PRO A 230 31.45 -13.93 0.90
N PHE A 231 30.72 -14.04 -0.22
CA PHE A 231 29.63 -13.12 -0.51
C PHE A 231 28.62 -13.09 0.63
N PRO A 232 28.06 -11.90 0.96
CA PRO A 232 27.08 -11.78 2.02
C PRO A 232 25.79 -12.55 1.68
N THR A 233 25.16 -13.11 2.69
CA THR A 233 23.81 -13.68 2.55
C THR A 233 22.79 -12.56 2.54
N VAL A 234 21.96 -12.48 1.48
CA VAL A 234 21.01 -11.38 1.25
C VAL A 234 19.58 -11.92 1.18
N ALA A 235 18.66 -11.28 1.89
CA ALA A 235 17.23 -11.45 1.70
C ALA A 235 16.67 -10.22 0.99
N LEU A 236 16.09 -10.42 -0.20
CA LEU A 236 15.30 -9.42 -0.92
C LEU A 236 13.83 -9.69 -0.62
N VAL A 237 13.12 -8.75 -0.01
CA VAL A 237 11.73 -8.97 0.38
C VAL A 237 10.83 -7.77 0.11
N ALA A 238 9.55 -8.07 -0.11
CA ALA A 238 8.50 -7.05 -0.21
C ALA A 238 7.22 -7.54 0.49
N PRO A 239 6.26 -6.67 0.82
CA PRO A 239 5.00 -7.06 1.42
C PRO A 239 4.17 -7.99 0.53
N THR A 240 4.23 -7.82 -0.80
CA THR A 240 3.47 -8.59 -1.78
C THR A 240 4.38 -9.41 -2.69
N GLY A 241 3.84 -10.54 -3.22
CA GLY A 241 4.56 -11.41 -4.17
C GLY A 241 4.93 -10.68 -5.46
N LYS A 242 4.04 -9.84 -5.97
CA LYS A 242 4.26 -9.04 -7.17
C LYS A 242 5.39 -8.02 -7.00
N ALA A 243 5.43 -7.31 -5.87
CA ALA A 243 6.51 -6.37 -5.58
C ALA A 243 7.86 -7.10 -5.42
N ALA A 244 7.88 -8.27 -4.77
CA ALA A 244 9.06 -9.10 -4.65
C ALA A 244 9.59 -9.56 -6.01
N ALA A 245 8.72 -10.08 -6.88
CA ALA A 245 9.10 -10.49 -8.23
C ALA A 245 9.70 -9.33 -9.03
N ARG A 246 9.07 -8.16 -9.01
CA ARG A 246 9.58 -6.95 -9.68
C ARG A 246 10.94 -6.48 -9.15
N MET A 247 11.15 -6.57 -7.83
CA MET A 247 12.44 -6.22 -7.23
C MET A 247 13.53 -7.17 -7.73
N ALA A 248 13.29 -8.49 -7.79
CA ALA A 248 14.24 -9.45 -8.33
C ALA A 248 14.56 -9.14 -9.81
N GLU A 249 13.54 -8.95 -10.64
CA GLU A 249 13.70 -8.58 -12.06
C GLU A 249 14.57 -7.32 -12.23
N ALA A 250 14.25 -6.27 -11.49
CA ALA A 250 14.98 -5.00 -11.59
C ALA A 250 16.43 -5.11 -11.10
N VAL A 251 16.70 -5.92 -10.07
CA VAL A 251 18.08 -6.22 -9.62
C VAL A 251 18.83 -7.00 -10.71
N HIS A 252 18.21 -8.00 -11.33
CA HIS A 252 18.82 -8.78 -12.41
C HIS A 252 19.07 -7.93 -13.66
N ASP A 253 18.12 -7.09 -14.08
CA ASP A 253 18.27 -6.23 -15.24
C ASP A 253 19.38 -5.20 -15.06
N GLU A 254 19.47 -4.59 -13.87
CA GLU A 254 20.55 -3.67 -13.56
C GLU A 254 21.89 -4.41 -13.48
N ALA A 255 21.97 -5.61 -12.87
CA ALA A 255 23.19 -6.41 -12.80
C ALA A 255 23.78 -6.72 -14.17
N ARG A 256 22.94 -6.91 -15.21
CA ARG A 256 23.39 -7.12 -16.59
C ARG A 256 24.03 -5.89 -17.23
N ARG A 257 23.66 -4.69 -16.75
CA ARG A 257 24.10 -3.39 -17.30
C ARG A 257 25.27 -2.79 -16.57
N LEU A 258 25.47 -3.14 -15.27
CA LEU A 258 26.50 -2.57 -14.44
C LEU A 258 27.91 -3.01 -14.91
N ASP A 259 28.88 -2.10 -14.81
CA ASP A 259 30.29 -2.38 -14.94
C ASP A 259 30.84 -2.96 -13.62
N ILE A 260 30.73 -4.26 -13.46
CA ILE A 260 31.09 -5.04 -12.26
C ILE A 260 31.82 -6.32 -12.64
N ARG A 261 32.57 -6.87 -11.70
CA ARG A 261 33.25 -8.17 -11.88
C ARG A 261 32.25 -9.28 -12.15
N GLU A 262 32.61 -10.23 -13.01
CA GLU A 262 31.70 -11.33 -13.40
C GLU A 262 31.23 -12.17 -12.20
N ALA A 263 32.09 -12.38 -11.20
CA ALA A 263 31.71 -13.08 -9.97
C ALA A 263 30.60 -12.34 -9.19
N VAL A 264 30.67 -11.00 -9.11
CA VAL A 264 29.64 -10.16 -8.48
C VAL A 264 28.36 -10.17 -9.30
N ARG A 265 28.47 -10.12 -10.63
CA ARG A 265 27.32 -10.23 -11.54
C ARG A 265 26.60 -11.56 -11.39
N GLY A 266 27.35 -12.66 -11.41
CA GLY A 266 26.80 -14.01 -11.21
C GLY A 266 26.09 -14.15 -9.87
N TRP A 267 26.68 -13.57 -8.80
CA TRP A 267 26.06 -13.57 -7.48
C TRP A 267 24.76 -12.75 -7.46
N LEU A 268 24.75 -11.52 -8.02
CA LEU A 268 23.51 -10.71 -8.11
C LEU A 268 22.39 -11.42 -8.88
N LEU A 269 22.74 -12.10 -9.98
CA LEU A 269 21.78 -12.87 -10.78
C LEU A 269 21.25 -14.12 -10.07
N SER A 270 21.93 -14.60 -9.01
CA SER A 270 21.47 -15.72 -8.19
C SER A 270 20.53 -15.32 -7.06
N LEU A 271 20.34 -14.02 -6.81
CA LEU A 271 19.47 -13.54 -5.73
C LEU A 271 18.00 -13.66 -6.13
N ASP A 272 17.23 -14.30 -5.28
CA ASP A 272 15.78 -14.39 -5.38
C ASP A 272 15.10 -13.44 -4.38
N ALA A 273 13.89 -13.00 -4.71
CA ALA A 273 13.07 -12.23 -3.79
C ALA A 273 11.84 -13.02 -3.30
N SER A 274 11.38 -12.68 -2.11
CA SER A 274 10.19 -13.30 -1.53
C SER A 274 9.34 -12.30 -0.76
N THR A 275 8.15 -12.74 -0.31
CA THR A 275 7.36 -11.90 0.60
C THR A 275 7.94 -11.92 2.01
N VAL A 276 7.75 -10.81 2.76
CA VAL A 276 8.13 -10.75 4.20
C VAL A 276 7.52 -11.91 4.98
N HIS A 277 6.27 -12.27 4.72
CA HIS A 277 5.60 -13.40 5.35
C HIS A 277 6.30 -14.74 5.08
N ARG A 278 6.78 -14.94 3.84
CA ARG A 278 7.53 -16.14 3.46
C ARG A 278 8.91 -16.17 4.10
N LEU A 279 9.59 -15.03 4.14
CA LEU A 279 10.88 -14.89 4.82
C LEU A 279 10.77 -15.28 6.29
N LEU A 280 9.78 -14.73 7.01
CA LEU A 280 9.54 -15.01 8.41
C LEU A 280 9.08 -16.46 8.66
N GLY A 281 8.58 -17.14 7.63
CA GLY A 281 8.14 -18.54 7.72
C GLY A 281 6.87 -18.69 8.54
N ARG A 282 5.71 -18.37 7.95
CA ARG A 282 4.39 -18.50 8.61
C ARG A 282 4.15 -19.93 9.10
N ARG A 283 3.79 -20.09 10.39
CA ARG A 283 3.46 -21.39 10.95
C ARG A 283 2.03 -21.80 10.58
N PRO A 284 1.79 -23.02 10.07
CA PRO A 284 0.44 -23.48 9.77
C PRO A 284 -0.48 -23.40 10.99
N GLY A 285 -1.74 -22.98 10.79
CA GLY A 285 -2.75 -22.88 11.85
C GLY A 285 -2.65 -21.64 12.74
N THR A 286 -1.70 -20.72 12.50
CA THR A 286 -1.59 -19.47 13.25
C THR A 286 -1.39 -18.29 12.31
N ALA A 287 -2.19 -17.21 12.49
CA ALA A 287 -2.07 -16.01 11.68
C ALA A 287 -0.89 -15.11 12.10
N THR A 288 -0.43 -15.21 13.35
CA THR A 288 0.47 -14.25 14.00
C THR A 288 1.81 -14.83 14.46
N ARG A 289 2.04 -16.14 14.33
CA ARG A 289 3.29 -16.79 14.73
C ARG A 289 4.13 -17.15 13.52
N PHE A 290 5.41 -16.81 13.62
CA PHE A 290 6.41 -17.08 12.60
C PHE A 290 7.46 -18.09 13.07
N ARG A 291 8.24 -18.63 12.15
CA ARG A 291 9.38 -19.51 12.44
C ARG A 291 10.57 -18.71 12.94
N TYR A 292 10.79 -17.53 12.30
CA TYR A 292 11.87 -16.63 12.68
C TYR A 292 11.31 -15.52 13.57
N GLU A 293 11.95 -15.33 14.70
CA GLU A 293 11.60 -14.43 15.79
C GLU A 293 12.85 -14.19 16.67
N GLY A 294 12.82 -13.37 17.70
CA GLY A 294 14.00 -12.94 18.46
C GLY A 294 14.94 -14.04 18.96
N HIS A 295 14.41 -15.22 19.28
CA HIS A 295 15.22 -16.36 19.70
C HIS A 295 15.62 -17.31 18.55
N ASN A 296 15.11 -17.13 17.35
CA ASN A 296 15.46 -17.86 16.15
C ASN A 296 15.56 -16.91 14.97
N GLN A 297 16.65 -16.16 14.91
CA GLN A 297 16.84 -15.05 13.98
C GLN A 297 17.13 -15.51 12.55
N LEU A 298 16.86 -14.63 11.61
CA LEU A 298 17.12 -14.83 10.17
C LEU A 298 18.63 -14.95 9.90
N PRO A 299 19.07 -15.93 9.09
CA PRO A 299 20.50 -16.18 8.82
C PRO A 299 21.07 -15.26 7.70
N TYR A 300 20.63 -14.00 7.60
CA TYR A 300 21.03 -13.08 6.54
C TYR A 300 21.92 -11.96 7.10
N ASP A 301 22.91 -11.55 6.30
CA ASP A 301 23.80 -10.43 6.61
C ASP A 301 23.20 -9.09 6.16
N VAL A 302 22.36 -9.14 5.14
CA VAL A 302 21.64 -7.97 4.61
C VAL A 302 20.18 -8.34 4.35
N VAL A 303 19.26 -7.55 4.88
CA VAL A 303 17.82 -7.66 4.59
C VAL A 303 17.37 -6.37 3.93
N VAL A 304 16.89 -6.49 2.69
CA VAL A 304 16.36 -5.37 1.90
C VAL A 304 14.85 -5.52 1.80
N VAL A 305 14.12 -4.52 2.25
CA VAL A 305 12.64 -4.48 2.22
C VAL A 305 12.19 -3.40 1.26
N ASP A 306 11.62 -3.80 0.13
CA ASP A 306 11.01 -2.85 -0.81
C ASP A 306 9.51 -2.68 -0.53
N GLU A 307 8.91 -1.61 -1.06
CA GLU A 307 7.52 -1.21 -0.82
C GLU A 307 7.18 -1.15 0.69
N THR A 308 8.11 -0.63 1.51
CA THR A 308 7.95 -0.54 2.97
C THR A 308 6.72 0.30 3.38
N SER A 309 6.21 1.19 2.52
CA SER A 309 4.95 1.93 2.75
C SER A 309 3.74 1.01 3.00
N MET A 310 3.77 -0.21 2.42
CA MET A 310 2.72 -1.21 2.61
C MET A 310 2.92 -2.09 3.87
N MET A 311 4.00 -1.89 4.64
CA MET A 311 4.24 -2.63 5.87
C MET A 311 3.38 -2.10 7.01
N SER A 312 2.61 -2.99 7.65
CA SER A 312 1.91 -2.67 8.88
C SER A 312 2.86 -2.65 10.09
N LEU A 313 2.46 -1.96 11.16
CA LEU A 313 3.24 -1.93 12.40
C LEU A 313 3.48 -3.35 12.97
N PRO A 314 2.47 -4.23 13.09
CA PRO A 314 2.71 -5.59 13.58
C PRO A 314 3.68 -6.39 12.71
N LEU A 315 3.61 -6.25 11.38
CA LEU A 315 4.52 -6.96 10.49
C LEU A 315 5.95 -6.42 10.59
N MET A 316 6.12 -5.11 10.72
CA MET A 316 7.42 -4.49 10.95
C MET A 316 8.02 -4.93 12.28
N ALA A 317 7.24 -4.97 13.36
CA ALA A 317 7.70 -5.45 14.66
C ALA A 317 8.21 -6.90 14.58
N ARG A 318 7.50 -7.80 13.89
CA ARG A 318 7.96 -9.19 13.67
C ARG A 318 9.24 -9.24 12.84
N LEU A 319 9.38 -8.37 11.84
CA LEU A 319 10.58 -8.34 10.99
C LEU A 319 11.80 -7.89 11.79
N VAL A 320 11.72 -6.78 12.52
CA VAL A 320 12.88 -6.25 13.27
C VAL A 320 13.30 -7.17 14.41
N ASP A 321 12.35 -7.89 15.02
CA ASP A 321 12.62 -8.93 16.02
C ASP A 321 13.39 -10.13 15.41
N ALA A 322 13.04 -10.52 14.18
CA ALA A 322 13.65 -11.65 13.50
C ALA A 322 15.01 -11.34 12.85
N VAL A 323 15.30 -10.08 12.51
CA VAL A 323 16.56 -9.67 11.89
C VAL A 323 17.67 -9.57 12.92
N ARG A 324 18.82 -10.25 12.70
CA ARG A 324 19.98 -10.18 13.60
C ARG A 324 20.42 -8.73 13.84
N LYS A 325 20.90 -8.43 15.04
CA LYS A 325 21.30 -7.07 15.43
C LYS A 325 22.55 -6.57 14.68
N ASP A 326 23.38 -7.48 14.18
CA ASP A 326 24.57 -7.21 13.36
C ASP A 326 24.31 -7.20 11.85
N ALA A 327 23.12 -7.58 11.42
CA ALA A 327 22.72 -7.54 10.02
C ALA A 327 22.30 -6.12 9.58
N ARG A 328 22.60 -5.78 8.32
CA ARG A 328 22.11 -4.55 7.69
C ARG A 328 20.63 -4.66 7.35
N LEU A 329 19.83 -3.70 7.78
CA LEU A 329 18.43 -3.54 7.42
C LEU A 329 18.27 -2.34 6.50
N VAL A 330 17.83 -2.56 5.26
CA VAL A 330 17.60 -1.53 4.25
C VAL A 330 16.11 -1.46 3.96
N LEU A 331 15.47 -0.36 4.34
CA LEU A 331 14.06 -0.10 4.13
C LEU A 331 13.87 0.84 2.93
N ILE A 332 13.03 0.45 1.97
CA ILE A 332 12.84 1.18 0.72
C ILE A 332 11.35 1.38 0.48
N GLY A 333 10.95 2.59 0.09
CA GLY A 333 9.54 2.85 -0.21
C GLY A 333 9.26 4.30 -0.54
N ASP A 334 7.98 4.59 -0.63
CA ASP A 334 7.46 5.93 -0.87
C ASP A 334 6.49 6.30 0.25
N GLN A 335 6.88 7.23 1.10
CA GLN A 335 6.09 7.65 2.26
C GLN A 335 4.81 8.40 1.88
N GLU A 336 4.72 8.90 0.64
CA GLU A 336 3.56 9.63 0.12
C GLU A 336 2.52 8.71 -0.54
N GLN A 337 2.88 7.44 -0.79
CA GLN A 337 1.93 6.45 -1.29
C GLN A 337 1.02 5.92 -0.17
N LEU A 338 -0.06 5.27 -0.60
CA LEU A 338 -0.99 4.60 0.32
C LEU A 338 -0.23 3.72 1.32
N ALA A 339 -0.48 3.96 2.59
CA ALA A 339 0.01 3.12 3.67
C ALA A 339 -0.67 1.73 3.67
N SER A 340 -0.16 0.82 4.50
CA SER A 340 -0.77 -0.49 4.75
C SER A 340 -2.28 -0.39 5.03
N VAL A 341 -3.06 -1.38 4.61
CA VAL A 341 -4.48 -1.51 5.00
C VAL A 341 -4.62 -1.73 6.50
N GLU A 342 -3.67 -2.45 7.10
CA GLU A 342 -3.60 -2.65 8.56
C GLU A 342 -3.04 -1.40 9.28
N ALA A 343 -3.02 -1.45 10.62
CA ALA A 343 -2.64 -0.32 11.46
C ALA A 343 -1.20 0.18 11.24
N GLY A 344 -1.07 1.50 11.20
CA GLY A 344 0.19 2.24 11.12
C GLY A 344 0.56 2.74 9.72
N ALA A 345 1.32 3.82 9.69
CA ALA A 345 2.00 4.37 8.51
C ALA A 345 3.51 4.34 8.73
N VAL A 346 4.04 3.12 8.93
CA VAL A 346 5.37 2.88 9.50
C VAL A 346 6.48 3.62 8.75
N LEU A 347 6.50 3.58 7.41
CA LEU A 347 7.52 4.29 6.65
C LEU A 347 7.41 5.81 6.82
N GLY A 348 6.19 6.35 6.79
CA GLY A 348 5.94 7.77 7.03
C GLY A 348 6.42 8.20 8.42
N ASP A 349 6.11 7.40 9.44
CA ASP A 349 6.55 7.64 10.83
C ASP A 349 8.09 7.58 10.97
N ILE A 350 8.76 6.64 10.30
CA ILE A 350 10.22 6.51 10.31
C ILE A 350 10.87 7.70 9.61
N VAL A 351 10.39 8.07 8.41
CA VAL A 351 10.93 9.19 7.64
C VAL A 351 10.67 10.52 8.36
N GLY A 352 9.48 10.68 8.95
CA GLY A 352 9.13 11.80 9.82
C GLY A 352 9.55 13.16 9.26
N PRO A 353 10.18 14.04 10.07
CA PRO A 353 10.62 15.37 9.63
C PRO A 353 11.61 15.39 8.47
N ALA A 354 12.33 14.29 8.19
CA ALA A 354 13.25 14.23 7.06
C ALA A 354 12.54 14.36 5.69
N ALA A 355 11.23 14.07 5.64
CA ALA A 355 10.42 14.24 4.43
C ALA A 355 10.34 15.70 3.96
N THR A 356 10.28 16.65 4.89
CA THR A 356 9.97 18.07 4.60
C THR A 356 11.19 18.96 4.51
N THR A 357 12.30 18.61 5.12
CA THR A 357 13.40 19.56 5.39
C THR A 357 14.57 19.47 4.43
N GLY A 358 14.55 18.58 3.42
CA GLY A 358 15.61 18.50 2.42
C GLY A 358 17.01 18.74 3.02
N ARG A 359 17.47 17.84 3.84
CA ARG A 359 18.75 17.80 4.59
C ARG A 359 19.04 19.00 5.51
N PRO A 360 18.62 18.93 6.76
CA PRO A 360 19.12 19.82 7.81
C PRO A 360 20.56 19.45 8.25
N PRO A 361 21.20 20.37 8.98
CA PRO A 361 22.58 20.16 9.41
C PRO A 361 22.71 18.91 10.31
N PRO A 362 23.77 18.12 10.13
CA PRO A 362 23.96 16.81 10.77
C PRO A 362 23.98 16.79 12.30
N HIS A 363 24.01 17.95 12.94
CA HIS A 363 24.12 18.10 14.41
C HIS A 363 22.76 18.22 15.13
N VAL A 364 21.65 18.34 14.40
CA VAL A 364 20.32 18.65 14.95
C VAL A 364 19.40 17.43 15.01
N TYR A 365 19.76 16.31 14.34
CA TYR A 365 18.92 15.11 14.30
C TYR A 365 19.32 13.99 15.24
N PRO A 366 18.35 13.24 15.74
CA PRO A 366 18.63 11.96 16.37
C PRO A 366 19.33 11.02 15.37
N PRO A 367 20.01 9.97 15.86
CA PRO A 367 20.79 9.05 15.01
C PRO A 367 20.04 8.52 13.79
N ILE A 368 18.72 8.31 13.91
CA ILE A 368 17.87 7.79 12.82
C ILE A 368 17.85 8.72 11.60
N GLY A 369 17.84 10.03 11.79
CA GLY A 369 17.84 11.00 10.69
C GLY A 369 19.05 10.89 9.78
N ARG A 370 20.20 10.37 10.29
CA ARG A 370 21.42 10.12 9.50
C ARG A 370 21.35 8.86 8.66
N CYS A 371 20.36 8.00 8.92
CA CYS A 371 20.12 6.76 8.20
C CYS A 371 19.14 6.93 7.03
N ILE A 372 18.52 8.12 6.89
CA ILE A 372 17.44 8.37 5.95
C ILE A 372 17.95 9.19 4.76
N THR A 373 17.66 8.73 3.55
CA THR A 373 17.89 9.47 2.30
C THR A 373 16.58 9.55 1.53
N VAL A 374 16.12 10.78 1.25
CA VAL A 374 14.90 11.03 0.47
C VAL A 374 15.30 11.41 -0.95
N LEU A 375 15.06 10.51 -1.91
CA LEU A 375 15.34 10.71 -3.33
C LEU A 375 14.30 11.67 -3.93
N GLN A 376 14.77 12.71 -4.63
CA GLN A 376 13.90 13.76 -5.17
C GLN A 376 13.77 13.73 -6.69
N ALA A 377 14.84 13.37 -7.41
CA ALA A 377 14.87 13.37 -8.86
C ALA A 377 13.96 12.27 -9.42
N ASN A 378 13.04 12.63 -10.32
CA ASN A 378 12.18 11.68 -11.01
C ASN A 378 12.73 11.45 -12.43
N TYR A 379 12.98 10.18 -12.79
CA TYR A 379 13.50 9.77 -14.10
C TYR A 379 12.44 9.10 -14.97
N ARG A 380 11.20 8.96 -14.48
CA ARG A 380 10.16 8.15 -15.14
C ARG A 380 9.23 8.97 -15.99
N PHE A 381 8.72 10.08 -15.45
CA PHE A 381 7.75 10.93 -16.13
C PHE A 381 8.14 12.40 -16.02
N SER A 382 7.75 13.17 -17.04
CA SER A 382 8.05 14.60 -17.19
C SER A 382 6.79 15.34 -17.63
N GLY A 383 6.86 16.66 -17.67
CA GLY A 383 5.76 17.52 -18.10
C GLY A 383 4.54 17.47 -17.17
N PRO A 384 3.31 17.67 -17.69
CA PRO A 384 2.09 17.80 -16.89
C PRO A 384 1.82 16.67 -15.92
N LEU A 385 2.18 15.41 -16.25
CA LEU A 385 2.02 14.28 -15.32
C LEU A 385 2.93 14.41 -14.08
N ALA A 386 4.17 14.87 -14.27
CA ALA A 386 5.08 15.11 -13.16
C ALA A 386 4.63 16.30 -12.30
N GLU A 387 4.15 17.35 -12.94
CA GLU A 387 3.61 18.56 -12.27
C GLU A 387 2.36 18.20 -11.45
N LEU A 388 1.45 17.39 -12.03
CA LEU A 388 0.26 16.90 -11.34
C LEU A 388 0.64 16.08 -10.10
N ALA A 389 1.54 15.11 -10.24
CA ALA A 389 1.99 14.28 -9.13
C ALA A 389 2.63 15.13 -8.00
N LEU A 390 3.43 16.14 -8.37
CA LEU A 390 4.03 17.06 -7.41
C LEU A 390 2.99 17.94 -6.71
N ALA A 391 2.03 18.51 -7.46
CA ALA A 391 0.95 19.34 -6.94
C ALA A 391 0.06 18.56 -5.97
N VAL A 392 -0.32 17.31 -6.32
CA VAL A 392 -1.07 16.42 -5.42
C VAL A 392 -0.27 16.15 -4.14
N ARG A 393 1.00 15.78 -4.26
CA ARG A 393 1.87 15.51 -3.11
C ARG A 393 1.99 16.70 -2.17
N SER A 394 2.10 17.91 -2.70
CA SER A 394 2.22 19.13 -1.91
C SER A 394 0.91 19.59 -1.26
N GLY A 395 -0.23 18.95 -1.58
CA GLY A 395 -1.55 19.36 -1.10
C GLY A 395 -2.02 20.69 -1.69
N ASN A 396 -1.55 21.05 -2.89
CA ASN A 396 -1.91 22.31 -3.55
C ASN A 396 -3.02 22.08 -4.58
N GLY A 397 -4.28 22.20 -4.12
CA GLY A 397 -5.47 22.01 -4.97
C GLY A 397 -5.52 22.95 -6.17
N ASP A 398 -5.10 24.21 -6.01
CA ASP A 398 -5.11 25.17 -7.12
C ASP A 398 -4.06 24.82 -8.19
N ALA A 399 -2.88 24.36 -7.79
CA ALA A 399 -1.88 23.89 -8.73
C ALA A 399 -2.35 22.62 -9.46
N VAL A 400 -3.05 21.71 -8.77
CA VAL A 400 -3.65 20.52 -9.39
C VAL A 400 -4.67 20.94 -10.46
N MET A 401 -5.58 21.84 -10.12
CA MET A 401 -6.59 22.33 -11.08
C MET A 401 -5.96 23.06 -12.27
N ALA A 402 -4.93 23.87 -12.04
CA ALA A 402 -4.22 24.57 -13.12
C ALA A 402 -3.61 23.61 -14.15
N VAL A 403 -3.00 22.50 -13.70
CA VAL A 403 -2.46 21.47 -14.60
C VAL A 403 -3.58 20.76 -15.36
N LEU A 404 -4.68 20.43 -14.69
CA LEU A 404 -5.81 19.72 -15.31
C LEU A 404 -6.57 20.60 -16.32
N ASP A 405 -6.76 21.88 -16.03
CA ASP A 405 -7.41 22.83 -16.94
C ASP A 405 -6.56 23.10 -18.18
N ALA A 406 -5.24 23.18 -18.05
CA ALA A 406 -4.33 23.28 -19.18
C ALA A 406 -4.45 22.07 -20.09
N GLY A 407 -4.61 20.86 -19.53
CA GLY A 407 -4.87 19.63 -20.28
C GLY A 407 -6.25 19.59 -20.96
N ARG A 408 -7.26 20.22 -20.37
CA ARG A 408 -8.63 20.34 -20.92
C ARG A 408 -8.71 21.22 -22.16
N SER A 409 -7.90 22.27 -22.21
CA SER A 409 -7.89 23.25 -23.31
C SER A 409 -7.22 22.70 -24.58
N ALA A 410 -6.48 21.62 -24.50
CA ALA A 410 -5.66 21.09 -25.59
C ALA A 410 -6.40 20.17 -26.60
N GLY A 411 -7.69 19.79 -26.37
CA GLY A 411 -8.42 18.90 -27.29
C GLY A 411 -9.91 18.80 -27.04
N ARG A 412 -10.71 18.66 -28.12
CA ARG A 412 -12.17 18.44 -28.04
C ARG A 412 -12.55 17.06 -27.51
N ASN A 413 -11.66 16.06 -27.63
CA ASN A 413 -11.79 14.74 -27.04
C ASN A 413 -10.81 14.61 -25.87
N ALA A 414 -11.33 14.48 -24.66
CA ALA A 414 -10.53 14.45 -23.43
C ALA A 414 -9.49 13.31 -23.37
N LEU A 415 -9.52 12.36 -24.30
CA LEU A 415 -8.58 11.24 -24.44
C LEU A 415 -7.66 11.35 -25.67
N GLU A 416 -7.81 12.37 -26.54
CA GLU A 416 -7.06 12.57 -27.76
C GLU A 416 -6.31 13.92 -27.75
N GLY A 417 -5.51 14.22 -26.75
CA GLY A 417 -4.75 15.46 -26.66
C GLY A 417 -3.27 15.22 -26.37
N ASP A 418 -2.42 16.20 -26.66
CA ASP A 418 -0.98 16.15 -26.39
C ASP A 418 -0.63 16.19 -24.90
N SER A 419 -1.58 16.55 -24.01
CA SER A 419 -1.36 16.56 -22.56
C SER A 419 -1.44 15.16 -21.98
N ASN A 420 -0.46 14.81 -21.16
CA ASN A 420 -0.40 13.54 -20.44
C ASN A 420 -1.08 13.58 -19.06
N ALA A 421 -1.72 14.70 -18.69
CA ALA A 421 -2.58 14.85 -17.51
C ALA A 421 -3.90 15.49 -17.96
N ARG A 422 -5.01 14.77 -17.84
CA ARG A 422 -6.32 15.15 -18.37
C ARG A 422 -7.40 14.99 -17.32
N TRP A 423 -8.53 15.69 -17.47
CA TRP A 423 -9.64 15.68 -16.53
C TRP A 423 -11.00 15.71 -17.24
N LEU A 424 -11.91 14.85 -16.77
CA LEU A 424 -13.32 14.83 -17.11
C LEU A 424 -14.12 15.22 -15.87
N ASP A 425 -14.73 16.39 -15.90
CA ASP A 425 -15.58 16.91 -14.82
C ASP A 425 -16.95 16.25 -14.87
N ILE A 426 -17.07 15.08 -14.25
CA ILE A 426 -18.26 14.21 -14.30
C ILE A 426 -18.44 13.57 -12.92
N ASP A 427 -19.65 13.63 -12.35
CA ASP A 427 -20.01 12.77 -11.22
C ASP A 427 -20.19 11.33 -11.71
N VAL A 428 -19.18 10.51 -11.48
CA VAL A 428 -19.12 9.10 -11.92
C VAL A 428 -20.31 8.29 -11.42
N ALA A 429 -20.86 8.62 -10.24
CA ALA A 429 -21.97 7.86 -9.63
C ALA A 429 -23.32 8.08 -10.32
N THR A 430 -23.48 9.22 -10.99
CA THR A 430 -24.75 9.62 -11.65
C THR A 430 -24.59 9.89 -13.14
N ALA A 431 -23.40 9.64 -13.70
CA ALA A 431 -23.08 9.92 -15.09
C ALA A 431 -23.97 9.17 -16.07
N GLN A 432 -24.45 9.87 -17.09
CA GLN A 432 -25.16 9.26 -18.22
C GLN A 432 -24.15 8.62 -19.19
N SER A 433 -24.57 7.63 -19.95
CA SER A 433 -23.72 6.88 -20.89
C SER A 433 -22.98 7.78 -21.89
N GLU A 434 -23.61 8.85 -22.35
CA GLU A 434 -23.01 9.80 -23.31
C GLU A 434 -21.81 10.55 -22.71
N SER A 435 -21.87 10.91 -21.43
CA SER A 435 -20.77 11.60 -20.72
C SER A 435 -19.55 10.70 -20.51
N LEU A 436 -19.77 9.38 -20.50
CA LEU A 436 -18.74 8.37 -20.32
C LEU A 436 -18.15 7.86 -21.66
N GLU A 437 -18.63 8.37 -22.79
CA GLU A 437 -18.17 7.91 -24.12
C GLU A 437 -16.64 7.99 -24.29
N PRO A 438 -15.92 9.01 -23.79
CA PRO A 438 -14.45 9.01 -23.85
C PRO A 438 -13.82 7.82 -23.12
N VAL A 439 -14.32 7.47 -21.92
CA VAL A 439 -13.83 6.32 -21.14
C VAL A 439 -14.16 5.01 -21.84
N ARG A 440 -15.40 4.90 -22.36
CA ARG A 440 -15.86 3.74 -23.15
C ARG A 440 -14.97 3.51 -24.38
N SER A 441 -14.75 4.54 -25.19
CA SER A 441 -13.90 4.47 -26.40
C SER A 441 -12.48 4.01 -26.08
N ALA A 442 -11.87 4.54 -25.00
CA ALA A 442 -10.54 4.11 -24.55
C ALA A 442 -10.49 2.63 -24.16
N VAL A 443 -11.49 2.17 -23.38
CA VAL A 443 -11.59 0.75 -22.98
C VAL A 443 -11.74 -0.15 -24.19
N LEU A 444 -12.63 0.19 -25.13
CA LEU A 444 -12.86 -0.60 -26.34
C LEU A 444 -11.62 -0.65 -27.23
N THR A 445 -10.94 0.48 -27.44
CA THR A 445 -9.70 0.56 -28.22
C THR A 445 -8.58 -0.28 -27.60
N ALA A 446 -8.38 -0.17 -26.28
CA ALA A 446 -7.36 -0.95 -25.59
C ALA A 446 -7.68 -2.45 -25.64
N GLN A 447 -8.96 -2.81 -25.45
CA GLN A 447 -9.39 -4.20 -25.45
C GLN A 447 -9.30 -4.84 -26.84
N GLN A 448 -9.51 -4.09 -27.93
CA GLN A 448 -9.31 -4.60 -29.29
C GLN A 448 -7.88 -5.09 -29.50
N LEU A 449 -6.89 -4.32 -29.04
CA LEU A 449 -5.47 -4.73 -29.13
C LEU A 449 -5.18 -6.01 -28.31
N VAL A 450 -5.82 -6.14 -27.15
CA VAL A 450 -5.71 -7.35 -26.32
C VAL A 450 -6.36 -8.54 -27.04
N ALA A 451 -7.56 -8.35 -27.62
CA ALA A 451 -8.30 -9.40 -28.31
C ALA A 451 -7.56 -9.90 -29.57
N ASP A 452 -7.01 -8.99 -30.37
CA ASP A 452 -6.26 -9.32 -31.58
C ASP A 452 -5.03 -10.20 -31.25
N ALA A 453 -4.24 -9.79 -30.26
CA ALA A 453 -3.08 -10.56 -29.80
C ALA A 453 -3.48 -11.90 -29.14
N ALA A 454 -4.57 -11.90 -28.37
CA ALA A 454 -5.10 -13.09 -27.72
C ALA A 454 -5.61 -14.13 -28.74
N GLN A 455 -6.25 -13.67 -29.79
CA GLN A 455 -6.72 -14.53 -30.90
C GLN A 455 -5.58 -15.13 -31.69
N ALA A 456 -4.48 -14.38 -31.86
CA ALA A 456 -3.26 -14.87 -32.49
C ALA A 456 -2.47 -15.86 -31.58
N GLY A 457 -2.90 -16.09 -30.34
CA GLY A 457 -2.17 -16.90 -29.36
C GLY A 457 -0.86 -16.26 -28.87
N ASP A 458 -0.61 -14.99 -29.20
CA ASP A 458 0.60 -14.26 -28.80
C ASP A 458 0.45 -13.74 -27.36
N ALA A 459 0.79 -14.60 -26.40
CA ALA A 459 0.69 -14.29 -24.99
C ALA A 459 1.54 -13.07 -24.55
N PRO A 460 2.81 -12.91 -24.99
CA PRO A 460 3.58 -11.72 -24.71
C PRO A 460 2.91 -10.43 -25.19
N ALA A 461 2.47 -10.39 -26.47
CA ALA A 461 1.82 -9.22 -27.05
C ALA A 461 0.48 -8.90 -26.35
N ALA A 462 -0.31 -9.93 -26.02
CA ALA A 462 -1.58 -9.76 -25.28
C ALA A 462 -1.36 -9.18 -23.88
N LEU A 463 -0.33 -9.65 -23.16
CA LEU A 463 0.05 -9.12 -21.85
C LEU A 463 0.62 -7.69 -21.93
N ASP A 464 1.35 -7.36 -22.97
CA ASP A 464 1.83 -6.00 -23.23
C ASP A 464 0.66 -5.05 -23.54
N ALA A 465 -0.28 -5.49 -24.39
CA ALA A 465 -1.50 -4.76 -24.69
C ALA A 465 -2.35 -4.53 -23.44
N LEU A 466 -2.46 -5.54 -22.56
CA LEU A 466 -3.16 -5.43 -21.28
C LEU A 466 -2.54 -4.36 -20.35
N GLY A 467 -1.24 -4.11 -20.48
CA GLY A 467 -0.52 -3.07 -19.73
C GLY A 467 -0.78 -1.63 -20.22
N ARG A 468 -1.44 -1.45 -21.36
CA ARG A 468 -1.62 -0.11 -21.96
C ARG A 468 -2.63 0.75 -21.23
N LEU A 469 -3.77 0.19 -20.83
CA LEU A 469 -4.84 0.93 -20.14
C LEU A 469 -5.29 0.22 -18.87
N ARG A 470 -5.57 1.00 -17.80
CA ARG A 470 -6.19 0.49 -16.58
C ARG A 470 -7.16 1.49 -15.98
N LEU A 471 -8.36 1.02 -15.62
CA LEU A 471 -9.30 1.77 -14.80
C LEU A 471 -8.94 1.58 -13.32
N LEU A 472 -8.75 2.66 -12.58
CA LEU A 472 -8.46 2.63 -11.14
C LEU A 472 -9.61 3.24 -10.35
N CYS A 473 -10.09 2.50 -9.37
CA CYS A 473 -11.21 2.85 -8.51
C CYS A 473 -10.75 3.00 -7.05
N ALA A 474 -11.38 3.88 -6.30
CA ALA A 474 -11.14 4.01 -4.86
C ALA A 474 -11.76 2.83 -4.08
N HIS A 475 -12.93 2.35 -4.52
CA HIS A 475 -13.72 1.31 -3.87
C HIS A 475 -13.69 -0.01 -4.64
N ARG A 476 -14.00 -1.11 -3.94
CA ARG A 476 -14.24 -2.41 -4.56
C ARG A 476 -15.65 -2.51 -5.13
N GLU A 477 -16.63 -2.09 -4.36
CA GLU A 477 -18.05 -2.18 -4.63
C GLU A 477 -18.69 -0.78 -4.75
N GLY A 478 -19.96 -0.72 -5.12
CA GLY A 478 -20.72 0.53 -5.28
C GLY A 478 -20.54 1.18 -6.66
N PRO A 479 -21.23 2.31 -6.93
CA PRO A 479 -21.29 2.94 -8.27
C PRO A 479 -19.93 3.34 -8.85
N THR A 480 -18.97 3.67 -8.00
CA THR A 480 -17.57 4.01 -8.37
C THR A 480 -16.60 2.87 -8.07
N GLY A 481 -17.12 1.67 -7.78
CA GLY A 481 -16.33 0.50 -7.42
C GLY A 481 -15.81 -0.29 -8.61
N ALA A 482 -14.70 -1.01 -8.40
CA ALA A 482 -14.06 -1.81 -9.43
C ALA A 482 -14.96 -2.92 -9.98
N GLY A 483 -15.81 -3.52 -9.13
CA GLY A 483 -16.80 -4.55 -9.55
C GLY A 483 -17.79 -3.99 -10.58
N THR A 484 -18.41 -2.86 -10.28
CA THR A 484 -19.35 -2.19 -11.21
C THR A 484 -18.70 -1.83 -12.52
N TRP A 485 -17.47 -1.30 -12.50
CA TRP A 485 -16.75 -0.89 -13.70
C TRP A 485 -16.21 -2.07 -14.52
N ASN A 486 -15.94 -3.22 -13.92
CA ASN A 486 -15.68 -4.45 -14.65
C ASN A 486 -16.93 -4.92 -15.42
N SER A 487 -18.10 -4.94 -14.76
CA SER A 487 -19.35 -5.28 -15.42
C SER A 487 -19.73 -4.29 -16.51
N GLN A 488 -19.50 -2.98 -16.29
CA GLN A 488 -19.75 -1.94 -17.30
C GLN A 488 -18.87 -2.11 -18.53
N ALA A 489 -17.58 -2.44 -18.36
CA ALA A 489 -16.65 -2.71 -19.47
C ALA A 489 -17.10 -3.94 -20.27
N GLU A 490 -17.51 -5.02 -19.61
CA GLU A 490 -18.05 -6.22 -20.28
C GLU A 490 -19.33 -5.91 -21.05
N GLN A 491 -20.24 -5.08 -20.51
CA GLN A 491 -21.44 -4.62 -21.24
C GLN A 491 -21.10 -3.79 -22.49
N TRP A 492 -20.10 -2.90 -22.42
CA TRP A 492 -19.65 -2.13 -23.58
C TRP A 492 -19.10 -3.03 -24.68
N LEU A 493 -18.36 -4.06 -24.32
CA LEU A 493 -17.83 -5.04 -25.25
C LEU A 493 -18.95 -5.89 -25.90
N ALA A 494 -19.92 -6.33 -25.11
CA ALA A 494 -21.08 -7.07 -25.62
C ALA A 494 -21.91 -6.28 -26.63
N GLY A 495 -21.90 -4.95 -26.56
CA GLY A 495 -22.63 -4.06 -27.46
C GLY A 495 -21.94 -3.81 -28.81
N VAL A 496 -20.69 -4.26 -29.04
CA VAL A 496 -19.89 -3.92 -30.24
C VAL A 496 -19.66 -5.12 -31.18
N GLY A 497 -20.18 -6.31 -30.88
CA GLY A 497 -20.02 -7.49 -31.74
C GLY A 497 -20.26 -8.82 -31.01
N GLU A 498 -19.55 -9.88 -31.38
CA GLU A 498 -19.54 -11.14 -30.61
C GLU A 498 -18.85 -10.93 -29.25
N GLY A 499 -19.50 -10.14 -28.40
CA GLY A 499 -19.00 -9.78 -27.07
C GLY A 499 -19.01 -10.97 -26.11
N PRO A 500 -18.40 -10.79 -24.93
CA PRO A 500 -18.32 -11.82 -23.90
C PRO A 500 -19.73 -12.27 -23.49
N PRO A 501 -19.89 -13.57 -23.12
CA PRO A 501 -21.13 -14.03 -22.50
C PRO A 501 -21.38 -13.22 -21.22
N LEU A 502 -22.61 -12.73 -21.06
CA LEU A 502 -23.04 -11.84 -19.95
C LEU A 502 -22.95 -12.46 -18.55
N GLU A 503 -22.58 -13.72 -18.43
CA GLU A 503 -22.49 -14.44 -17.16
C GLU A 503 -21.05 -14.96 -16.91
N GLY A 504 -20.11 -14.07 -16.56
CA GLY A 504 -18.84 -14.43 -15.89
C GLY A 504 -17.99 -15.55 -16.51
N GLY A 505 -18.27 -15.94 -17.77
CA GLY A 505 -17.63 -17.04 -18.48
C GLY A 505 -16.18 -16.73 -18.90
N TRP A 506 -15.45 -17.78 -19.28
CA TRP A 506 -14.14 -17.62 -19.90
C TRP A 506 -14.32 -17.24 -21.37
N TYR A 507 -13.75 -16.10 -21.76
CA TYR A 507 -13.77 -15.61 -23.15
C TYR A 507 -12.39 -15.09 -23.56
N LEU A 508 -12.16 -15.07 -24.85
CA LEU A 508 -10.92 -14.62 -25.45
C LEU A 508 -10.64 -13.15 -25.15
N GLY A 509 -9.43 -12.83 -24.76
CA GLY A 509 -9.03 -11.47 -24.39
C GLY A 509 -9.53 -11.03 -23.01
N ARG A 510 -10.20 -11.88 -22.22
CA ARG A 510 -10.63 -11.54 -20.85
C ARG A 510 -9.42 -11.18 -20.00
N PRO A 511 -9.35 -9.95 -19.47
CA PRO A 511 -8.35 -9.62 -18.46
C PRO A 511 -8.73 -10.25 -17.13
N VAL A 512 -7.79 -10.89 -16.45
CA VAL A 512 -8.01 -11.54 -15.16
C VAL A 512 -7.00 -11.06 -14.13
N ILE A 513 -7.43 -11.03 -12.86
CA ILE A 513 -6.57 -10.78 -11.70
C ILE A 513 -6.71 -11.91 -10.69
N VAL A 514 -5.60 -12.40 -10.21
CA VAL A 514 -5.56 -13.40 -9.14
C VAL A 514 -5.92 -12.74 -7.81
N THR A 515 -6.84 -13.34 -7.05
CA THR A 515 -7.33 -12.78 -5.79
C THR A 515 -6.77 -13.48 -4.56
N GLU A 516 -6.18 -14.68 -4.72
CA GLU A 516 -5.53 -15.43 -3.66
C GLU A 516 -4.21 -16.03 -4.16
N ASN A 517 -3.26 -16.26 -3.24
CA ASN A 517 -1.99 -16.87 -3.61
C ASN A 517 -2.15 -18.36 -3.93
N ASP A 518 -1.74 -18.78 -5.11
CA ASP A 518 -1.61 -20.19 -5.49
C ASP A 518 -0.12 -20.53 -5.65
N TYR A 519 0.44 -21.12 -4.61
CA TYR A 519 1.85 -21.51 -4.59
C TYR A 519 2.16 -22.70 -5.53
N GLY A 520 1.17 -23.53 -5.85
CA GLY A 520 1.31 -24.66 -6.77
C GLY A 520 1.45 -24.23 -8.22
N LEU A 521 0.73 -23.17 -8.60
CA LEU A 521 0.83 -22.53 -9.91
C LEU A 521 1.88 -21.41 -9.92
N GLY A 522 2.37 -21.04 -8.75
CA GLY A 522 3.24 -19.90 -8.56
C GLY A 522 2.55 -18.57 -8.87
N LEU A 523 1.24 -18.45 -8.77
CA LEU A 523 0.46 -17.22 -8.96
C LEU A 523 0.20 -16.55 -7.63
N PHE A 524 0.31 -15.20 -7.60
CA PHE A 524 0.14 -14.43 -6.39
C PHE A 524 -1.01 -13.45 -6.50
N ASN A 525 -1.60 -13.12 -5.37
CA ASN A 525 -2.64 -12.10 -5.30
C ASN A 525 -2.15 -10.79 -5.95
N GLY A 526 -2.95 -10.28 -6.89
CA GLY A 526 -2.63 -9.10 -7.69
C GLY A 526 -1.94 -9.41 -9.03
N ASP A 527 -1.54 -10.66 -9.30
CA ASP A 527 -1.03 -11.03 -10.63
C ASP A 527 -2.13 -10.85 -11.68
N THR A 528 -1.81 -10.16 -12.77
CA THR A 528 -2.74 -9.93 -13.88
C THR A 528 -2.37 -10.81 -15.06
N GLY A 529 -3.40 -11.35 -15.70
CA GLY A 529 -3.27 -12.22 -16.87
C GLY A 529 -4.33 -11.92 -17.92
N VAL A 530 -4.25 -12.62 -19.03
CA VAL A 530 -5.18 -12.50 -20.15
C VAL A 530 -5.53 -13.88 -20.70
N VAL A 531 -6.76 -14.08 -21.09
CA VAL A 531 -7.21 -15.32 -21.72
C VAL A 531 -6.85 -15.28 -23.21
N ILE A 532 -6.07 -16.25 -23.67
CA ILE A 532 -5.60 -16.39 -25.05
C ILE A 532 -6.11 -17.68 -25.69
N ALA A 533 -6.10 -17.74 -27.01
CA ALA A 533 -6.30 -18.96 -27.78
C ALA A 533 -5.03 -19.83 -27.78
N GLU A 534 -5.17 -21.15 -27.70
CA GLU A 534 -4.09 -22.11 -27.89
C GLU A 534 -4.62 -23.24 -28.81
N GLU A 535 -3.90 -23.54 -29.90
CA GLU A 535 -4.41 -24.37 -31.02
C GLU A 535 -4.92 -25.77 -30.58
N GLU A 536 -4.29 -26.41 -29.61
CA GLU A 536 -4.63 -27.77 -29.17
C GLU A 536 -5.51 -27.83 -27.92
N SER A 537 -5.49 -26.81 -27.05
CA SER A 537 -6.10 -26.83 -25.73
C SER A 537 -7.24 -25.83 -25.54
N GLY A 538 -7.59 -25.05 -26.56
CA GLY A 538 -8.65 -24.06 -26.51
C GLY A 538 -8.22 -22.79 -25.78
N LEU A 539 -8.95 -22.38 -24.73
CA LEU A 539 -8.62 -21.17 -23.97
C LEU A 539 -7.61 -21.43 -22.85
N ARG A 540 -6.61 -20.55 -22.73
CA ARG A 540 -5.62 -20.54 -21.64
C ARG A 540 -5.52 -19.16 -21.02
N ALA A 541 -5.26 -19.07 -19.73
CA ALA A 541 -4.93 -17.82 -19.08
C ALA A 541 -3.40 -17.66 -18.99
N ALA A 542 -2.88 -16.63 -19.62
CA ALA A 542 -1.45 -16.31 -19.66
C ALA A 542 -1.10 -15.25 -18.61
N PHE A 543 -0.01 -15.47 -17.87
CA PHE A 543 0.51 -14.57 -16.85
C PHE A 543 1.99 -14.32 -17.07
N ARG A 544 2.48 -13.09 -16.83
CA ARG A 544 3.91 -12.77 -16.89
C ARG A 544 4.67 -13.35 -15.71
N ARG A 545 5.84 -13.95 -15.99
CA ARG A 545 6.75 -14.52 -15.00
C ARG A 545 8.20 -14.20 -15.36
N GLY A 546 8.79 -13.24 -14.67
CA GLY A 546 10.10 -12.75 -15.07
C GLY A 546 10.08 -12.31 -16.53
N ALA A 547 11.07 -12.75 -17.30
CA ALA A 547 11.11 -12.51 -18.75
C ALA A 547 10.19 -13.46 -19.57
N GLY A 548 9.53 -14.43 -18.93
CA GLY A 548 8.69 -15.44 -19.60
C GLY A 548 7.20 -15.28 -19.33
N VAL A 549 6.43 -16.22 -19.89
CA VAL A 549 4.98 -16.33 -19.71
C VAL A 549 4.64 -17.72 -19.22
N VAL A 550 3.71 -17.80 -18.26
CA VAL A 550 3.11 -19.06 -17.78
C VAL A 550 1.67 -19.10 -18.25
N SER A 551 1.29 -20.15 -18.96
CA SER A 551 -0.07 -20.41 -19.44
C SER A 551 -0.73 -21.49 -18.60
N VAL A 552 -1.92 -21.19 -18.04
CA VAL A 552 -2.66 -22.07 -17.13
C VAL A 552 -4.05 -22.34 -17.70
N SER A 553 -4.52 -23.60 -17.63
CA SER A 553 -5.90 -23.90 -18.01
C SER A 553 -6.87 -23.17 -17.08
N PRO A 554 -7.92 -22.51 -17.61
CA PRO A 554 -8.95 -21.86 -16.80
C PRO A 554 -9.55 -22.75 -15.70
N ALA A 555 -9.70 -24.03 -15.95
CA ALA A 555 -10.23 -25.00 -14.99
C ALA A 555 -9.33 -25.20 -13.74
N ARG A 556 -8.06 -24.80 -13.81
CA ARG A 556 -7.11 -24.87 -12.69
C ARG A 556 -7.01 -23.59 -11.88
N LEU A 557 -7.63 -22.51 -12.37
CA LEU A 557 -7.62 -21.21 -11.69
C LEU A 557 -8.78 -21.16 -10.71
N GLY A 558 -8.50 -21.13 -9.41
CA GLY A 558 -9.51 -21.11 -8.36
C GLY A 558 -10.06 -19.71 -8.09
N ALA A 559 -9.18 -18.78 -7.77
CA ALA A 559 -9.56 -17.44 -7.28
C ALA A 559 -9.08 -16.35 -8.25
N VAL A 560 -9.91 -16.02 -9.24
CA VAL A 560 -9.67 -14.94 -10.21
C VAL A 560 -10.92 -14.11 -10.45
N GLU A 561 -10.73 -12.81 -10.69
CA GLU A 561 -11.77 -11.85 -11.05
C GLU A 561 -11.45 -11.21 -12.40
N THR A 562 -12.47 -10.66 -13.10
CA THR A 562 -12.25 -9.82 -14.29
C THR A 562 -11.52 -8.53 -13.89
N ALA A 563 -10.63 -8.02 -14.73
CA ALA A 563 -9.71 -6.95 -14.37
C ALA A 563 -9.55 -5.83 -15.42
N PHE A 564 -10.65 -5.31 -15.98
CA PHE A 564 -10.63 -4.01 -16.69
C PHE A 564 -10.39 -2.88 -15.70
N ALA A 565 -11.04 -2.98 -14.54
CA ALA A 565 -10.91 -2.07 -13.41
C ALA A 565 -10.36 -2.80 -12.19
N MET A 566 -9.60 -2.08 -11.37
CA MET A 566 -9.14 -2.56 -10.07
C MET A 566 -9.06 -1.41 -9.07
N THR A 567 -9.00 -1.74 -7.77
CA THR A 567 -8.78 -0.70 -6.76
C THR A 567 -7.35 -0.17 -6.81
N VAL A 568 -7.17 1.11 -6.43
CA VAL A 568 -5.83 1.73 -6.32
C VAL A 568 -4.92 0.91 -5.41
N HIS A 569 -5.45 0.31 -4.34
CA HIS A 569 -4.68 -0.57 -3.45
C HIS A 569 -4.15 -1.82 -4.18
N ARG A 570 -4.98 -2.48 -5.00
CA ARG A 570 -4.54 -3.64 -5.80
C ARG A 570 -3.56 -3.27 -6.92
N ALA A 571 -3.58 -1.99 -7.34
CA ALA A 571 -2.65 -1.47 -8.34
C ALA A 571 -1.26 -1.13 -7.77
N GLN A 572 -1.08 -1.14 -6.44
CA GLN A 572 0.23 -0.94 -5.81
C GLN A 572 1.24 -1.97 -6.33
N GLY A 573 2.47 -1.54 -6.57
CA GLY A 573 3.47 -2.35 -7.25
C GLY A 573 3.19 -2.61 -8.74
N SER A 574 2.14 -2.05 -9.35
CA SER A 574 1.85 -2.14 -10.80
C SER A 574 2.01 -0.79 -11.48
N GLU A 575 2.21 -0.82 -12.80
CA GLU A 575 2.30 0.37 -13.64
C GLU A 575 1.65 0.11 -14.98
N PHE A 576 1.04 1.13 -15.55
CA PHE A 576 0.31 1.08 -16.81
C PHE A 576 0.72 2.26 -17.68
N ASP A 577 0.63 2.12 -19.01
CA ASP A 577 0.97 3.25 -19.87
C ASP A 577 -0.04 4.39 -19.67
N GLU A 578 -1.33 4.06 -19.65
CA GLU A 578 -2.43 4.99 -19.42
C GLU A 578 -3.28 4.54 -18.23
N VAL A 579 -3.70 5.50 -17.42
CA VAL A 579 -4.55 5.26 -16.26
C VAL A 579 -5.76 6.17 -16.31
N VAL A 580 -6.93 5.60 -16.15
CA VAL A 580 -8.18 6.35 -15.90
C VAL A 580 -8.54 6.17 -14.43
N VAL A 581 -8.56 7.25 -13.67
CA VAL A 581 -8.89 7.26 -12.24
C VAL A 581 -10.32 7.69 -12.06
N LEU A 582 -11.15 6.79 -11.55
CA LEU A 582 -12.58 7.02 -11.30
C LEU A 582 -12.75 7.45 -9.84
N LEU A 583 -12.97 8.75 -9.64
CA LEU A 583 -13.07 9.33 -8.31
C LEU A 583 -14.49 9.17 -7.74
N PRO A 584 -14.62 8.78 -6.47
CA PRO A 584 -15.90 8.83 -5.77
C PRO A 584 -16.26 10.28 -5.43
N ARG A 585 -17.47 10.49 -4.87
CA ARG A 585 -17.89 11.80 -4.37
C ARG A 585 -16.96 12.33 -3.28
N ALA A 586 -16.91 13.64 -3.13
CA ALA A 586 -16.07 14.32 -2.15
C ALA A 586 -16.30 13.87 -0.69
N SER A 587 -17.51 13.41 -0.36
CA SER A 587 -17.85 12.85 0.96
C SER A 587 -17.18 11.51 1.25
N SER A 588 -16.68 10.80 0.24
CA SER A 588 -16.03 9.50 0.44
C SER A 588 -14.75 9.61 1.27
N ARG A 589 -14.63 8.77 2.29
CA ARG A 589 -13.49 8.78 3.23
C ARG A 589 -12.20 8.22 2.67
N VAL A 590 -12.30 7.29 1.72
CA VAL A 590 -11.11 6.70 1.08
C VAL A 590 -10.49 7.67 0.09
N LEU A 591 -11.20 8.76 -0.26
CA LEU A 591 -10.70 9.79 -1.15
C LEU A 591 -9.72 10.69 -0.39
N THR A 592 -8.44 10.34 -0.47
CA THR A 592 -7.33 11.00 0.23
C THR A 592 -6.23 11.36 -0.75
N ARG A 593 -5.33 12.23 -0.30
CA ARG A 593 -4.16 12.69 -1.06
C ARG A 593 -3.28 11.52 -1.50
N GLU A 594 -3.01 10.61 -0.60
CA GLU A 594 -2.17 9.44 -0.85
C GLU A 594 -2.84 8.47 -1.83
N LEU A 595 -4.18 8.35 -1.80
CA LEU A 595 -4.91 7.55 -2.78
C LEU A 595 -4.77 8.18 -4.17
N LEU A 596 -5.03 9.49 -4.30
CA LEU A 596 -4.93 10.20 -5.58
C LEU A 596 -3.48 10.17 -6.10
N TYR A 597 -2.51 10.46 -5.23
CA TYR A 597 -1.08 10.39 -5.57
C TYR A 597 -0.67 8.99 -6.05
N THR A 598 -1.09 7.94 -5.31
CA THR A 598 -0.80 6.56 -5.69
C THR A 598 -1.42 6.24 -7.05
N ALA A 599 -2.67 6.65 -7.31
CA ALA A 599 -3.34 6.40 -8.58
C ALA A 599 -2.66 7.11 -9.75
N VAL A 600 -2.36 8.41 -9.61
CA VAL A 600 -1.68 9.22 -10.64
C VAL A 600 -0.30 8.62 -10.98
N THR A 601 0.44 8.22 -9.97
CA THR A 601 1.80 7.65 -10.14
C THR A 601 1.82 6.20 -10.65
N ARG A 602 0.67 5.56 -10.90
CA ARG A 602 0.60 4.29 -11.65
C ARG A 602 0.73 4.50 -13.16
N ALA A 603 0.50 5.71 -13.65
CA ALA A 603 0.66 6.05 -15.07
C ALA A 603 2.13 6.20 -15.45
N ARG A 604 2.50 5.65 -16.61
CA ARG A 604 3.82 5.87 -17.23
C ARG A 604 3.78 7.01 -18.24
N ARG A 605 2.69 7.13 -18.99
CA ARG A 605 2.52 8.08 -20.10
C ARG A 605 1.45 9.10 -19.82
N SER A 606 0.24 8.66 -19.48
CA SER A 606 -0.88 9.58 -19.30
C SER A 606 -1.85 9.14 -18.21
N VAL A 607 -2.47 10.12 -17.58
CA VAL A 607 -3.55 9.94 -16.61
C VAL A 607 -4.76 10.76 -17.00
N VAL A 608 -5.95 10.18 -16.82
CA VAL A 608 -7.24 10.86 -16.91
C VAL A 608 -7.93 10.76 -15.56
N LEU A 609 -8.19 11.89 -14.92
CA LEU A 609 -9.03 11.93 -13.73
C LEU A 609 -10.49 12.09 -14.17
N VAL A 610 -11.38 11.24 -13.68
CA VAL A 610 -12.82 11.32 -13.91
C VAL A 610 -13.49 11.54 -12.56
N GLY A 611 -14.08 12.72 -12.36
CA GLY A 611 -14.66 13.14 -11.10
C GLY A 611 -14.92 14.63 -11.07
N THR A 612 -15.76 15.10 -10.15
CA THR A 612 -16.05 16.53 -9.99
C THR A 612 -14.85 17.30 -9.44
N GLU A 613 -14.78 18.61 -9.70
CA GLU A 613 -13.76 19.49 -9.11
C GLU A 613 -13.73 19.35 -7.59
N GLU A 614 -14.90 19.28 -6.95
CA GLU A 614 -15.03 19.08 -5.51
C GLU A 614 -14.35 17.77 -5.05
N SER A 615 -14.52 16.67 -5.80
CA SER A 615 -13.86 15.40 -5.50
C SER A 615 -12.34 15.51 -5.63
N VAL A 616 -11.83 16.17 -6.68
CA VAL A 616 -10.40 16.38 -6.88
C VAL A 616 -9.82 17.22 -5.73
N ARG A 617 -10.42 18.37 -5.41
CA ARG A 617 -9.97 19.22 -4.32
C ARG A 617 -10.02 18.53 -2.97
N SER A 618 -11.14 17.84 -2.67
CA SER A 618 -11.28 17.08 -1.44
C SER A 618 -10.20 16.00 -1.28
N ALA A 619 -9.84 15.31 -2.38
CA ALA A 619 -8.74 14.36 -2.36
C ALA A 619 -7.40 15.02 -1.98
N VAL A 620 -7.08 16.16 -2.62
CA VAL A 620 -5.82 16.88 -2.40
C VAL A 620 -5.72 17.45 -0.98
N ASP A 621 -6.83 17.99 -0.46
CA ASP A 621 -6.88 18.66 0.84
C ASP A 621 -6.90 17.67 2.02
N ARG A 622 -7.23 16.41 1.79
CA ARG A 622 -7.39 15.39 2.84
C ARG A 622 -6.19 14.43 2.89
N PRO A 623 -5.17 14.70 3.74
CA PRO A 623 -4.11 13.72 3.98
C PRO A 623 -4.66 12.54 4.79
N VAL A 624 -4.07 11.36 4.60
CA VAL A 624 -4.36 10.21 5.46
C VAL A 624 -3.86 10.51 6.88
N ALA A 625 -4.79 10.66 7.80
CA ALA A 625 -4.44 10.75 9.21
C ALA A 625 -4.34 9.35 9.79
N ARG A 626 -3.16 8.97 10.25
CA ARG A 626 -2.92 7.72 10.98
C ARG A 626 -2.34 8.04 12.34
N ALA A 627 -3.14 7.88 13.40
CA ALA A 627 -2.68 8.11 14.75
C ALA A 627 -1.65 7.03 15.13
N SER A 628 -0.42 7.44 15.41
CA SER A 628 0.73 6.64 15.83
C SER A 628 1.61 7.43 16.77
N GLY A 629 2.28 6.77 17.69
CA GLY A 629 3.30 7.36 18.56
C GLY A 629 4.73 7.14 18.05
N LEU A 630 4.92 6.36 16.96
CA LEU A 630 6.25 5.94 16.49
C LEU A 630 7.14 7.12 16.11
N THR A 631 6.60 8.13 15.40
CA THR A 631 7.36 9.36 15.08
C THR A 631 7.90 10.03 16.35
N ALA A 632 7.06 10.20 17.37
CA ALA A 632 7.49 10.83 18.62
C ALA A 632 8.59 10.01 19.36
N ARG A 633 8.57 8.68 19.25
CA ARG A 633 9.58 7.80 19.84
C ARG A 633 10.92 7.82 19.10
N LEU A 634 10.90 8.01 17.78
CA LEU A 634 12.09 8.01 16.94
C LEU A 634 12.76 9.37 16.85
N TRP A 635 11.99 10.45 16.94
CA TRP A 635 12.43 11.82 16.66
C TRP A 635 12.35 12.76 17.88
N GLY A 636 11.67 12.35 18.98
CA GLY A 636 11.44 13.13 20.19
C GLY A 636 12.57 13.16 21.20
#